data_44fc53fdd93ec3581fee1e3cf93be77e
#
_entry.id   44fc53fdd93ec3581fee1e3cf93be77e
#
_cell.length_a   1.000
_cell.length_b   1.000
_cell.length_c   1.000
_cell.angle_alpha   90.00
_cell.angle_beta   90.00
_cell.angle_gamma   90.00
#
_symmetry.space_group_name_H-M   'P 1'
#
loop_
_entity.id
_entity.type
_entity.pdbx_description
1 polymer ?
#
loop_
_entity_poly.entity_id
_entity_poly.type
_entity_poly.pdbx_seq_one_letter_code
_entity_poly.pdbx_strand_id
1 'polypeptide(L)'
;MAEHIRIGDVAPRVQYVGDGARIAFTFPFPVFQASEVDVRIDGVPLSGGFVVAGAGNSEGGTVTLAAAPANGSTVTLRRSMRVERTTDFQDNGVLRARTLNDELDRVVAVLQEHREDLAGTLRQDPAEVGGQLTLPLRAARANRLLGFDSTGNLMVLPRDSGLLTAPFPGAVPHTVEEKLGEQLSARDFGATGNGVAEDGPALQAAMNAAAASGKVLLIGEGSYRTSQPLALPGAAAGLMMRGTILYAGPAGHAALTIGDGGTARNANKHHSGIAVLRATQSDWSDEGDIGVVLRNHDASLIELREVTGFTIGIRTLGDGRGFEDSTLLLGRIVNNRIGLDVHTLTTGAWNTSIRYYGGHFAVGSTVNTTQDRFGIRLSAAPGAYVAHNRHLFDGPNFELNSRTLPCTGIPFLCEVNSRAVIARAIRMEGCDGFVARHTAAAQDHLYEVAWASQGYAVEIEHTATATRLGGTVRAFHQALPHREALREVASVPSLRAAAIRWNATETGFERLACLSSNVSGSPTTLPDFAFPALDSLPLTTRGVTLTGGRGLGFVVDARQCRDFALSVDADNPRLIVMAFDSAWNLLTDAGGAMVLASGQSMVWNATARWWQGAADMNDAGLTRLQAVRLAPGVAAAIIGVARISADYELRAMRLACDPRHAPPLLYGLPDLRIGVRELTAEQAWDPPSIAAGASAQANVTVPGARPGDFCQAAYSLSTSGVVFLAQIGAQDTVTVTAWNRSGAAVDLNAGTVRVRVVKA
;
A
#
# COMPACT_ATOMS: atom_id res chain seq x y z
N MET A 1 52.15 -69.57 51.45
CA MET A 1 52.77 -69.21 50.22
C MET A 1 52.02 -67.95 49.71
N ALA A 2 52.69 -66.88 49.46
CA ALA A 2 52.04 -65.71 48.87
C ALA A 2 51.53 -66.11 47.45
N GLU A 3 50.25 -65.98 47.23
CA GLU A 3 49.57 -66.28 45.97
C GLU A 3 50.13 -65.37 44.88
N HIS A 4 50.42 -65.88 43.67
CA HIS A 4 50.84 -65.00 42.55
C HIS A 4 49.65 -64.22 42.00
N ILE A 5 49.88 -63.11 41.42
CA ILE A 5 48.86 -62.28 40.75
C ILE A 5 48.24 -63.09 39.61
N ARG A 6 46.93 -63.09 39.52
CA ARG A 6 46.18 -63.64 38.36
C ARG A 6 45.44 -62.52 37.65
N ILE A 7 45.64 -62.45 36.36
CA ILE A 7 44.92 -61.52 35.56
C ILE A 7 43.61 -62.14 35.06
N GLY A 8 42.49 -61.76 35.67
CA GLY A 8 41.15 -62.13 35.23
C GLY A 8 40.70 -61.22 34.03
N ASP A 9 39.57 -61.56 33.38
CA ASP A 9 38.99 -60.72 32.33
C ASP A 9 38.20 -59.56 32.96
N VAL A 10 38.97 -58.55 33.43
CA VAL A 10 38.47 -57.36 34.11
C VAL A 10 38.93 -56.13 33.32
N ALA A 11 38.03 -55.18 33.12
CA ALA A 11 38.39 -53.91 32.43
C ALA A 11 39.51 -53.18 33.22
N PRO A 12 40.59 -52.74 32.56
CA PRO A 12 41.72 -52.07 33.21
C PRO A 12 41.42 -50.62 33.59
N ARG A 13 40.16 -50.24 33.67
CA ARG A 13 39.69 -48.91 34.02
C ARG A 13 38.40 -48.96 34.81
N VAL A 14 38.25 -48.07 35.79
CA VAL A 14 37.03 -47.81 36.54
C VAL A 14 36.87 -46.30 36.73
N GLN A 15 35.61 -45.86 36.75
CA GLN A 15 35.27 -44.44 36.96
C GLN A 15 34.30 -44.29 38.14
N TYR A 16 34.48 -43.20 38.85
CA TYR A 16 33.64 -42.79 39.97
C TYR A 16 33.25 -41.32 39.81
N VAL A 17 32.11 -40.95 40.37
CA VAL A 17 31.70 -39.57 40.55
C VAL A 17 32.06 -39.10 41.93
N GLY A 18 32.79 -38.04 42.08
CA GLY A 18 33.15 -37.42 43.36
C GLY A 18 31.90 -36.88 44.06
N ASP A 19 31.80 -37.07 45.35
CA ASP A 19 30.72 -36.56 46.21
C ASP A 19 31.17 -35.41 47.13
N GLY A 20 32.40 -34.94 46.98
CA GLY A 20 33.02 -33.87 47.79
C GLY A 20 33.54 -34.33 49.15
N ALA A 21 33.33 -35.63 49.56
CA ALA A 21 33.74 -36.15 50.85
C ALA A 21 34.57 -37.42 50.76
N ARG A 22 34.31 -38.29 49.82
CA ARG A 22 34.99 -39.57 49.63
C ARG A 22 36.42 -39.35 49.08
N ILE A 23 37.40 -39.94 49.74
CA ILE A 23 38.81 -39.92 49.32
C ILE A 23 39.33 -41.29 48.86
N ALA A 24 38.66 -42.38 49.17
CA ALA A 24 39.07 -43.76 48.87
C ALA A 24 38.23 -44.36 47.74
N PHE A 25 38.92 -44.78 46.65
CA PHE A 25 38.30 -45.33 45.45
C PHE A 25 38.90 -46.70 45.14
N THR A 26 38.10 -47.72 45.03
CA THR A 26 38.55 -49.07 44.71
C THR A 26 38.76 -49.27 43.23
N PHE A 27 39.71 -50.13 42.85
CA PHE A 27 39.86 -50.58 41.46
C PHE A 27 39.85 -52.10 41.42
N PRO A 28 39.11 -52.71 40.47
CA PRO A 28 38.94 -54.18 40.47
C PRO A 28 39.98 -54.91 39.62
N PHE A 29 40.93 -54.21 39.05
CA PHE A 29 41.95 -54.79 38.17
C PHE A 29 43.26 -54.94 38.93
N PRO A 30 43.98 -56.08 38.77
CA PRO A 30 45.27 -56.30 39.41
C PRO A 30 46.35 -55.38 38.79
N VAL A 31 47.25 -54.88 39.65
CA VAL A 31 48.49 -54.15 39.27
C VAL A 31 49.66 -54.81 40.03
N PHE A 32 50.81 -54.87 39.38
CA PHE A 32 52.03 -55.40 39.98
C PHE A 32 52.69 -54.43 40.92
N GLN A 33 52.65 -53.13 40.55
CA GLN A 33 53.24 -52.06 41.32
C GLN A 33 52.24 -50.89 41.47
N ALA A 34 52.37 -50.13 42.56
CA ALA A 34 51.52 -48.95 42.83
C ALA A 34 51.66 -47.86 41.74
N SER A 35 52.80 -47.75 41.08
CA SER A 35 53.07 -46.83 39.99
C SER A 35 52.34 -47.14 38.67
N GLU A 36 51.73 -48.31 38.57
CA GLU A 36 50.95 -48.78 37.41
C GLU A 36 49.47 -48.33 37.45
N VAL A 37 49.10 -47.54 38.45
CA VAL A 37 47.77 -46.92 38.51
C VAL A 37 47.86 -45.45 38.09
N ASP A 38 47.25 -45.13 36.93
CA ASP A 38 47.06 -43.76 36.48
C ASP A 38 45.72 -43.23 37.07
N VAL A 39 45.87 -42.14 37.84
CA VAL A 39 44.74 -41.49 38.52
C VAL A 39 44.43 -40.18 37.88
N ARG A 40 43.21 -39.97 37.43
CA ARG A 40 42.78 -38.74 36.83
C ARG A 40 41.54 -38.17 37.48
N ILE A 41 41.48 -36.85 37.59
CA ILE A 41 40.26 -36.11 37.96
C ILE A 41 39.87 -35.24 36.78
N ASP A 42 38.63 -35.36 36.28
CA ASP A 42 38.09 -34.69 35.08
C ASP A 42 39.03 -34.80 33.86
N GLY A 43 39.65 -35.99 33.69
CA GLY A 43 40.59 -36.31 32.62
C GLY A 43 42.01 -35.78 32.81
N VAL A 44 42.26 -34.97 33.84
CA VAL A 44 43.62 -34.44 34.16
C VAL A 44 44.37 -35.45 35.04
N PRO A 45 45.57 -35.96 34.62
CA PRO A 45 46.36 -36.87 35.40
C PRO A 45 46.91 -36.23 36.67
N LEU A 46 46.86 -36.95 37.79
CA LEU A 46 47.48 -36.56 39.05
C LEU A 46 48.92 -37.09 39.08
N SER A 47 49.91 -36.23 39.23
CA SER A 47 51.31 -36.61 39.36
C SER A 47 51.69 -37.00 40.81
N GLY A 48 50.74 -36.87 41.76
CA GLY A 48 50.94 -37.19 43.18
C GLY A 48 49.71 -36.80 43.99
N GLY A 49 49.82 -36.82 45.34
CA GLY A 49 48.69 -36.56 46.24
C GLY A 49 47.71 -37.73 46.40
N PHE A 50 48.16 -38.92 46.11
CA PHE A 50 47.40 -40.15 46.36
C PHE A 50 48.31 -41.31 46.77
N VAL A 51 47.73 -42.29 47.44
CA VAL A 51 48.40 -43.53 47.83
C VAL A 51 47.62 -44.71 47.25
N VAL A 52 48.33 -45.68 46.67
CA VAL A 52 47.76 -46.89 46.10
C VAL A 52 48.04 -48.05 47.05
N ALA A 53 47.00 -48.73 47.55
CA ALA A 53 47.08 -49.94 48.31
C ALA A 53 46.52 -51.14 47.51
N GLY A 54 47.05 -52.36 47.70
CA GLY A 54 46.62 -53.54 47.00
C GLY A 54 47.41 -53.92 45.77
N ALA A 55 48.56 -53.24 45.47
CA ALA A 55 49.49 -53.75 44.47
C ALA A 55 49.94 -55.15 44.82
N GLY A 56 49.96 -56.09 43.88
CA GLY A 56 50.25 -57.48 44.06
C GLY A 56 49.01 -58.37 44.35
N ASN A 57 47.80 -57.79 44.46
CA ASN A 57 46.54 -58.51 44.65
C ASN A 57 45.83 -58.78 43.32
N SER A 58 45.33 -60.02 43.17
CA SER A 58 44.51 -60.41 41.99
C SER A 58 43.17 -59.68 41.88
N GLU A 59 42.60 -59.28 43.06
CA GLU A 59 41.31 -58.57 43.10
C GLU A 59 41.39 -57.04 42.99
N GLY A 60 42.57 -56.54 42.69
CA GLY A 60 42.79 -55.07 42.60
C GLY A 60 43.11 -54.46 43.96
N GLY A 61 42.74 -53.16 44.09
CA GLY A 61 43.11 -52.39 45.27
C GLY A 61 42.30 -51.13 45.50
N THR A 62 42.89 -50.16 46.18
CA THR A 62 42.26 -48.90 46.54
C THR A 62 43.26 -47.74 46.35
N VAL A 63 42.80 -46.70 45.71
CA VAL A 63 43.52 -45.41 45.67
C VAL A 63 42.89 -44.49 46.73
N THR A 64 43.72 -43.96 47.61
CA THR A 64 43.32 -42.95 48.60
C THR A 64 43.93 -41.61 48.22
N LEU A 65 43.07 -40.63 47.91
CA LEU A 65 43.49 -39.27 47.57
C LEU A 65 43.79 -38.47 48.83
N ALA A 66 44.70 -37.54 48.79
CA ALA A 66 45.04 -36.64 49.89
C ALA A 66 43.90 -35.64 50.22
N ALA A 67 43.08 -35.31 49.23
CA ALA A 67 41.86 -34.48 49.40
C ALA A 67 40.71 -35.06 48.61
N ALA A 68 39.47 -34.86 49.08
CA ALA A 68 38.28 -35.31 48.38
C ALA A 68 38.13 -34.51 47.06
N PRO A 69 37.85 -35.19 45.94
CA PRO A 69 37.54 -34.55 44.68
C PRO A 69 36.20 -33.80 44.81
N ALA A 70 36.07 -32.69 44.03
CA ALA A 70 34.86 -31.88 44.05
C ALA A 70 33.58 -32.72 43.74
N ASN A 71 32.47 -32.32 44.29
CA ASN A 71 31.18 -32.96 43.99
C ASN A 71 30.89 -32.86 42.49
N GLY A 72 30.54 -33.98 41.86
CA GLY A 72 30.29 -34.09 40.42
C GLY A 72 31.52 -34.28 39.52
N SER A 73 32.77 -34.21 40.07
CA SER A 73 33.96 -34.51 39.28
C SER A 73 34.09 -36.02 38.97
N THR A 74 34.68 -36.33 37.83
CA THR A 74 34.92 -37.73 37.41
C THR A 74 36.30 -38.19 37.85
N VAL A 75 36.36 -39.17 38.73
CA VAL A 75 37.59 -39.84 39.15
C VAL A 75 37.80 -41.10 38.30
N THR A 76 38.84 -41.09 37.48
CA THR A 76 39.19 -42.25 36.66
C THR A 76 40.47 -42.94 37.22
N LEU A 77 40.33 -44.20 37.50
CA LEU A 77 41.47 -45.07 37.84
C LEU A 77 41.73 -46.02 36.69
N ARG A 78 42.90 -46.03 36.17
CA ARG A 78 43.28 -46.87 35.05
C ARG A 78 44.62 -47.53 35.30
N ARG A 79 44.75 -48.81 34.89
CA ARG A 79 46.05 -49.49 34.84
C ARG A 79 46.86 -48.92 33.68
N SER A 80 48.09 -48.59 33.90
CA SER A 80 49.05 -48.04 32.93
C SER A 80 50.39 -48.68 33.08
N MET A 81 50.58 -49.81 32.44
CA MET A 81 51.79 -50.60 32.53
C MET A 81 52.81 -50.12 31.50
N ARG A 82 54.10 -50.14 31.88
CA ARG A 82 55.15 -49.98 30.90
C ARG A 82 55.23 -51.22 30.03
N VAL A 83 55.40 -51.01 28.75
CA VAL A 83 55.61 -52.12 27.79
C VAL A 83 57.08 -52.43 27.79
N GLU A 84 57.54 -53.15 28.80
CA GLU A 84 58.94 -53.58 28.99
C GLU A 84 58.94 -54.97 29.57
N ARG A 85 59.95 -55.74 29.23
CA ARG A 85 60.22 -57.04 29.89
C ARG A 85 61.02 -56.78 31.15
N THR A 86 60.53 -57.23 32.28
CA THR A 86 61.14 -56.96 33.60
C THR A 86 61.99 -58.11 34.08
N THR A 87 61.86 -59.26 33.49
CA THR A 87 62.53 -60.48 33.86
C THR A 87 63.44 -60.99 32.73
N ASP A 88 64.68 -61.25 33.01
CA ASP A 88 65.57 -61.94 32.10
C ASP A 88 65.86 -63.38 32.63
N PHE A 89 65.55 -64.39 31.81
CA PHE A 89 65.80 -65.76 32.12
C PHE A 89 67.16 -66.15 31.61
N GLN A 90 68.09 -66.50 32.54
CA GLN A 90 69.44 -66.92 32.18
C GLN A 90 69.50 -68.29 31.60
N ASP A 91 70.33 -68.57 30.64
CA ASP A 91 70.63 -69.89 30.12
C ASP A 91 71.11 -70.77 31.22
N ASN A 92 70.55 -71.94 31.38
CA ASN A 92 70.86 -72.89 32.40
C ASN A 92 70.48 -72.48 33.86
N GLY A 93 69.71 -71.34 33.99
CA GLY A 93 69.22 -70.89 35.31
C GLY A 93 68.00 -71.69 35.77
N VAL A 94 67.70 -71.62 37.07
CA VAL A 94 66.48 -72.23 37.62
C VAL A 94 65.25 -71.42 37.18
N LEU A 95 64.39 -72.00 36.32
CA LEU A 95 63.16 -71.41 35.94
C LEU A 95 62.12 -71.56 37.08
N ARG A 96 61.75 -70.45 37.73
CA ARG A 96 60.75 -70.43 38.78
C ARG A 96 59.40 -70.21 38.13
N ALA A 97 58.45 -71.13 38.31
CA ALA A 97 57.08 -71.03 37.71
C ALA A 97 56.39 -69.74 38.09
N ARG A 98 56.60 -69.15 39.23
CA ARG A 98 56.05 -67.87 39.68
C ARG A 98 56.56 -66.71 38.75
N THR A 99 57.83 -66.68 38.54
CA THR A 99 58.42 -65.60 37.70
C THR A 99 57.90 -65.66 36.24
N LEU A 100 57.73 -66.86 35.73
CA LEU A 100 57.16 -67.06 34.39
C LEU A 100 55.68 -66.69 34.38
N ASN A 101 54.91 -67.08 35.41
CA ASN A 101 53.50 -66.68 35.51
C ASN A 101 53.34 -65.17 35.61
N ASP A 102 54.14 -64.49 36.46
CA ASP A 102 54.12 -63.02 36.62
C ASP A 102 54.44 -62.31 35.26
N GLU A 103 55.36 -62.81 34.45
CA GLU A 103 55.65 -62.27 33.12
C GLU A 103 54.51 -62.53 32.12
N LEU A 104 53.92 -63.74 32.13
CA LEU A 104 52.77 -64.03 31.26
C LEU A 104 51.55 -63.19 31.64
N ASP A 105 51.25 -63.06 32.94
CA ASP A 105 50.17 -62.20 33.43
C ASP A 105 50.40 -60.73 33.10
N ARG A 106 51.65 -60.27 33.15
CA ARG A 106 52.01 -58.93 32.71
C ARG A 106 51.66 -58.69 31.21
N VAL A 107 52.02 -59.67 30.37
CA VAL A 107 51.66 -59.58 28.93
C VAL A 107 50.14 -59.54 28.73
N VAL A 108 49.41 -60.39 29.48
CA VAL A 108 47.94 -60.37 29.39
C VAL A 108 47.36 -59.03 29.87
N ALA A 109 47.92 -58.45 30.94
CA ALA A 109 47.52 -57.16 31.45
C ALA A 109 47.75 -56.05 30.41
N VAL A 110 48.91 -56.01 29.73
CA VAL A 110 49.20 -55.04 28.64
C VAL A 110 48.26 -55.25 27.48
N LEU A 111 47.93 -56.48 27.09
CA LEU A 111 46.95 -56.77 26.04
C LEU A 111 45.53 -56.28 26.38
N GLN A 112 45.15 -56.35 27.65
CA GLN A 112 43.86 -55.79 28.12
C GLN A 112 43.85 -54.26 28.00
N GLU A 113 44.92 -53.56 28.33
CA GLU A 113 45.07 -52.12 28.13
C GLU A 113 45.00 -51.75 26.65
N HIS A 114 45.71 -52.48 25.81
CA HIS A 114 45.63 -52.30 24.36
C HIS A 114 44.20 -52.52 23.80
N ARG A 115 43.48 -53.55 24.28
CA ARG A 115 42.08 -53.80 23.92
C ARG A 115 41.19 -52.60 24.27
N GLU A 116 41.36 -52.07 25.49
CA GLU A 116 40.63 -50.91 25.96
C GLU A 116 40.97 -49.67 25.13
N ASP A 117 42.25 -49.41 24.82
CA ASP A 117 42.67 -48.28 24.01
C ASP A 117 42.16 -48.37 22.57
N LEU A 118 42.19 -49.58 21.98
CA LEU A 118 41.64 -49.80 20.63
C LEU A 118 40.11 -49.66 20.60
N ALA A 119 39.40 -49.99 21.70
CA ALA A 119 37.98 -49.76 21.81
C ALA A 119 37.59 -48.29 21.73
N GLY A 120 38.49 -47.39 22.15
CA GLY A 120 38.33 -45.91 22.05
C GLY A 120 38.86 -45.28 20.75
N THR A 121 39.30 -46.04 19.75
CA THR A 121 39.83 -45.54 18.51
C THR A 121 38.86 -45.71 17.34
N LEU A 122 39.02 -44.83 16.34
CA LEU A 122 38.31 -44.98 15.05
C LEU A 122 38.88 -46.23 14.36
N ARG A 123 38.07 -47.23 14.06
CA ARG A 123 38.45 -48.45 13.39
C ARG A 123 37.41 -48.91 12.39
N GLN A 124 37.86 -49.65 11.40
CA GLN A 124 37.01 -50.28 10.42
C GLN A 124 36.25 -51.46 11.06
N ASP A 125 35.02 -51.69 10.65
CA ASP A 125 34.26 -52.87 11.03
C ASP A 125 34.99 -54.14 10.63
N PRO A 126 35.12 -55.17 11.49
CA PRO A 126 35.75 -56.44 11.13
C PRO A 126 35.17 -57.15 9.92
N ALA A 127 33.95 -56.85 9.56
CA ALA A 127 33.29 -57.42 8.36
C ALA A 127 33.73 -56.71 7.08
N GLU A 128 34.38 -55.56 7.12
CA GLU A 128 34.84 -54.83 5.95
C GLU A 128 36.26 -55.26 5.57
N VAL A 129 36.48 -55.45 4.27
CA VAL A 129 37.79 -55.80 3.70
C VAL A 129 38.26 -54.67 2.78
N GLY A 130 39.43 -54.10 3.05
CA GLY A 130 40.12 -53.23 2.11
C GLY A 130 40.00 -51.73 2.28
N GLY A 131 39.31 -51.19 3.29
CA GLY A 131 39.27 -49.74 3.60
C GLY A 131 40.57 -49.22 4.21
N GLN A 132 40.96 -47.97 3.95
CA GLN A 132 42.06 -47.29 4.65
C GLN A 132 41.53 -46.17 5.54
N LEU A 133 41.71 -46.33 6.87
CA LEU A 133 41.43 -45.30 7.87
C LEU A 133 42.71 -44.53 8.30
N THR A 134 43.71 -44.49 7.47
CA THR A 134 44.97 -43.78 7.78
C THR A 134 44.78 -42.28 7.64
N LEU A 135 45.00 -41.56 8.73
CA LEU A 135 44.98 -40.09 8.72
C LEU A 135 46.09 -39.54 7.81
N PRO A 136 45.81 -38.58 6.93
CA PRO A 136 46.83 -37.86 6.15
C PRO A 136 47.85 -37.18 7.07
N LEU A 137 48.99 -36.80 6.49
CA LEU A 137 50.05 -36.10 7.21
C LEU A 137 49.51 -34.83 7.92
N ARG A 138 50.11 -34.47 9.06
CA ARG A 138 49.69 -33.33 9.87
C ARG A 138 49.52 -32.04 9.06
N ALA A 139 50.44 -31.77 8.15
CA ALA A 139 50.34 -30.59 7.29
C ALA A 139 49.13 -30.62 6.35
N ALA A 140 48.74 -31.79 5.83
CA ALA A 140 47.60 -31.93 4.96
C ALA A 140 46.24 -31.84 5.70
N ARG A 141 46.21 -32.15 6.98
CA ARG A 141 44.96 -32.15 7.79
C ARG A 141 44.81 -30.89 8.67
N ALA A 142 45.80 -30.02 8.74
CA ALA A 142 45.70 -28.80 9.53
C ALA A 142 44.60 -27.89 8.96
N ASN A 143 43.66 -27.44 9.83
CA ASN A 143 42.48 -26.65 9.48
C ASN A 143 41.54 -27.29 8.43
N ARG A 144 41.42 -28.64 8.46
CA ARG A 144 40.55 -29.42 7.58
C ARG A 144 39.49 -30.19 8.37
N LEU A 145 38.43 -30.54 7.69
CA LEU A 145 37.42 -31.46 8.19
C LEU A 145 37.78 -32.90 7.79
N LEU A 146 37.47 -33.84 8.67
CA LEU A 146 37.60 -35.26 8.39
C LEU A 146 36.27 -35.76 7.82
N GLY A 147 36.30 -36.44 6.71
CA GLY A 147 35.14 -37.02 6.05
C GLY A 147 35.45 -38.34 5.41
N PHE A 148 34.51 -38.93 4.70
CA PHE A 148 34.64 -40.16 3.93
C PHE A 148 34.29 -39.87 2.47
N ASP A 149 35.03 -40.50 1.55
CA ASP A 149 34.70 -40.45 0.11
C ASP A 149 33.55 -41.38 -0.22
N SER A 150 33.15 -41.40 -1.48
CA SER A 150 32.04 -42.26 -1.99
C SER A 150 32.27 -43.75 -1.83
N THR A 151 33.49 -44.17 -1.54
CA THR A 151 33.89 -45.57 -1.31
C THR A 151 34.16 -45.87 0.16
N GLY A 152 33.92 -44.88 1.05
CA GLY A 152 34.08 -45.03 2.49
C GLY A 152 35.51 -44.84 3.00
N ASN A 153 36.49 -44.44 2.15
CA ASN A 153 37.87 -44.14 2.60
C ASN A 153 37.95 -42.77 3.27
N LEU A 154 38.81 -42.68 4.28
CA LEU A 154 39.06 -41.44 4.99
C LEU A 154 39.65 -40.37 4.08
N MET A 155 39.05 -39.20 4.05
CA MET A 155 39.57 -38.02 3.33
C MET A 155 39.55 -36.77 4.21
N VAL A 156 40.35 -35.80 3.87
CA VAL A 156 40.32 -34.45 4.48
C VAL A 156 39.70 -33.47 3.52
N LEU A 157 38.71 -32.76 4.02
CA LEU A 157 38.01 -31.73 3.28
C LEU A 157 38.46 -30.34 3.73
N PRO A 158 38.52 -29.34 2.88
CA PRO A 158 38.62 -27.96 3.32
C PRO A 158 37.57 -27.66 4.36
N ARG A 159 37.86 -26.81 5.34
CA ARG A 159 36.93 -26.47 6.42
C ARG A 159 35.58 -25.96 5.90
N ASP A 160 35.61 -25.33 4.71
CA ASP A 160 34.49 -24.67 4.05
C ASP A 160 33.84 -25.52 2.92
N SER A 161 34.31 -26.77 2.72
CA SER A 161 33.90 -27.65 1.62
C SER A 161 32.96 -28.80 2.06
N GLY A 162 32.19 -28.60 3.15
CA GLY A 162 31.08 -29.52 3.40
C GLY A 162 30.13 -29.46 2.22
N LEU A 163 30.07 -30.57 1.44
CA LEU A 163 29.10 -30.68 0.34
C LEU A 163 27.72 -30.93 0.94
N LEU A 164 26.81 -29.99 0.65
CA LEU A 164 25.39 -30.12 0.99
C LEU A 164 24.63 -30.48 -0.29
N THR A 165 23.91 -31.58 -0.23
CA THR A 165 22.98 -31.98 -1.30
C THR A 165 21.56 -31.77 -0.80
N ALA A 166 20.76 -31.02 -1.53
CA ALA A 166 19.36 -30.86 -1.21
C ALA A 166 18.63 -32.21 -1.30
N PRO A 167 17.65 -32.49 -0.42
CA PRO A 167 16.98 -33.80 -0.35
C PRO A 167 15.95 -33.98 -1.49
N PHE A 168 16.33 -33.68 -2.73
CA PHE A 168 15.46 -33.79 -3.89
C PHE A 168 16.12 -34.66 -4.98
N PRO A 169 15.34 -35.46 -5.72
CA PRO A 169 15.87 -36.23 -6.85
C PRO A 169 16.52 -35.31 -7.89
N GLY A 170 17.76 -35.65 -8.29
CA GLY A 170 18.52 -34.86 -9.26
C GLY A 170 19.28 -33.68 -8.69
N ALA A 171 19.22 -33.43 -7.37
CA ALA A 171 20.02 -32.40 -6.74
C ALA A 171 21.52 -32.73 -6.85
N VAL A 172 22.32 -31.71 -7.16
CA VAL A 172 23.78 -31.81 -7.17
C VAL A 172 24.38 -31.27 -5.88
N PRO A 173 25.53 -31.78 -5.43
CA PRO A 173 26.21 -31.28 -4.26
C PRO A 173 26.72 -29.85 -4.47
N HIS A 174 26.57 -28.99 -3.45
CA HIS A 174 27.14 -27.65 -3.37
C HIS A 174 28.04 -27.55 -2.13
N THR A 175 29.04 -26.70 -2.19
CA THR A 175 29.80 -26.37 -0.98
C THR A 175 28.95 -25.57 0.00
N VAL A 176 29.25 -25.62 1.28
CA VAL A 176 28.60 -24.77 2.30
C VAL A 176 28.77 -23.28 1.94
N GLU A 177 29.95 -22.91 1.44
CA GLU A 177 30.27 -21.53 1.02
C GLU A 177 29.38 -21.09 -0.15
N GLU A 178 29.23 -21.92 -1.20
CA GLU A 178 28.31 -21.65 -2.31
C GLU A 178 26.90 -21.48 -1.81
N LYS A 179 26.42 -22.38 -0.94
CA LYS A 179 25.07 -22.36 -0.40
C LYS A 179 24.79 -21.16 0.50
N LEU A 180 25.71 -20.82 1.39
CA LEU A 180 25.61 -19.63 2.24
C LEU A 180 25.75 -18.35 1.42
N GLY A 181 26.51 -18.40 0.34
CA GLY A 181 26.71 -17.27 -0.56
C GLY A 181 25.53 -17.02 -1.53
N GLU A 182 24.49 -17.84 -1.60
CA GLU A 182 23.30 -17.59 -2.42
C GLU A 182 22.53 -16.34 -1.96
N GLN A 183 22.47 -16.08 -0.67
CA GLN A 183 21.88 -14.88 -0.05
C GLN A 183 22.86 -14.22 0.90
N LEU A 184 22.93 -12.89 0.85
CA LEU A 184 23.68 -12.10 1.83
C LEU A 184 22.70 -11.63 2.91
N SER A 185 23.07 -11.84 4.16
CA SER A 185 22.31 -11.34 5.30
C SER A 185 23.00 -10.10 5.91
N ALA A 186 22.23 -9.10 6.30
CA ALA A 186 22.77 -7.95 7.04
C ALA A 186 23.48 -8.38 8.35
N ARG A 187 23.06 -9.50 8.94
CA ARG A 187 23.70 -10.08 10.15
C ARG A 187 25.11 -10.60 9.89
N ASP A 188 25.43 -11.02 8.66
CA ASP A 188 26.78 -11.46 8.29
C ASP A 188 27.80 -10.32 8.38
N PHE A 189 27.33 -9.07 8.37
CA PHE A 189 28.12 -7.84 8.51
C PHE A 189 28.03 -7.24 9.91
N GLY A 190 27.40 -7.94 10.86
CA GLY A 190 27.33 -7.52 12.26
C GLY A 190 26.10 -6.70 12.64
N ALA A 191 25.10 -6.57 11.76
CA ALA A 191 23.85 -5.93 12.13
C ALA A 191 23.11 -6.73 13.20
N THR A 192 22.69 -6.08 14.27
CA THR A 192 22.07 -6.73 15.43
C THR A 192 20.55 -6.79 15.34
N GLY A 193 19.91 -5.75 14.82
CA GLY A 193 18.47 -5.65 14.67
C GLY A 193 17.69 -5.60 15.98
N ASN A 194 18.30 -5.07 17.06
CA ASN A 194 17.71 -5.00 18.40
C ASN A 194 16.99 -3.65 18.72
N GLY A 195 16.99 -2.71 17.76
CA GLY A 195 16.35 -1.39 17.88
C GLY A 195 17.15 -0.35 18.67
N VAL A 196 18.29 -0.73 19.24
CA VAL A 196 19.12 0.13 20.13
C VAL A 196 20.50 0.38 19.55
N ALA A 197 21.19 -0.69 19.14
CA ALA A 197 22.53 -0.62 18.56
C ALA A 197 22.50 0.14 17.23
N GLU A 198 23.60 0.82 16.91
CA GLU A 198 23.79 1.48 15.62
C GLU A 198 24.16 0.44 14.56
N ASP A 199 23.20 0.09 13.73
CA ASP A 199 23.35 -0.93 12.67
C ASP A 199 23.73 -0.32 11.30
N GLY A 200 23.73 1.01 11.18
CA GLY A 200 23.94 1.71 9.90
C GLY A 200 25.20 1.28 9.14
N PRO A 201 26.40 1.27 9.77
CA PRO A 201 27.61 0.82 9.09
C PRO A 201 27.52 -0.63 8.59
N ALA A 202 26.96 -1.54 9.39
CA ALA A 202 26.78 -2.94 9.02
C ALA A 202 25.79 -3.11 7.87
N LEU A 203 24.66 -2.40 7.92
CA LEU A 203 23.67 -2.37 6.84
C LEU A 203 24.29 -1.85 5.54
N GLN A 204 25.04 -0.75 5.59
CA GLN A 204 25.68 -0.18 4.40
C GLN A 204 26.76 -1.11 3.82
N ALA A 205 27.54 -1.76 4.68
CA ALA A 205 28.51 -2.78 4.24
C ALA A 205 27.82 -3.95 3.52
N ALA A 206 26.70 -4.44 4.08
CA ALA A 206 25.90 -5.49 3.45
C ALA A 206 25.32 -5.05 2.10
N MET A 207 24.79 -3.83 1.99
CA MET A 207 24.28 -3.25 0.74
C MET A 207 25.36 -3.15 -0.33
N ASN A 208 26.57 -2.71 0.06
CA ASN A 208 27.71 -2.62 -0.86
C ASN A 208 28.17 -4.03 -1.33
N ALA A 209 28.18 -5.01 -0.43
CA ALA A 209 28.52 -6.39 -0.77
C ALA A 209 27.49 -7.04 -1.70
N ALA A 210 26.18 -6.76 -1.48
CA ALA A 210 25.11 -7.21 -2.37
C ALA A 210 25.28 -6.64 -3.78
N ALA A 211 25.59 -5.36 -3.89
CA ALA A 211 25.87 -4.70 -5.16
C ALA A 211 27.11 -5.25 -5.85
N ALA A 212 28.24 -5.40 -5.12
CA ALA A 212 29.49 -5.92 -5.65
C ALA A 212 29.37 -7.38 -6.16
N SER A 213 28.51 -8.19 -5.52
CA SER A 213 28.30 -9.58 -5.88
C SER A 213 27.09 -9.82 -6.81
N GLY A 214 26.29 -8.80 -7.07
CA GLY A 214 25.04 -8.92 -7.83
C GLY A 214 24.00 -9.84 -7.17
N LYS A 215 23.99 -9.91 -5.84
CA LYS A 215 23.12 -10.80 -5.05
C LYS A 215 21.96 -10.06 -4.40
N VAL A 216 20.98 -10.83 -3.92
CA VAL A 216 19.88 -10.33 -3.09
C VAL A 216 20.38 -10.14 -1.67
N LEU A 217 20.09 -8.96 -1.07
CA LEU A 217 20.33 -8.70 0.35
C LEU A 217 19.11 -9.09 1.17
N LEU A 218 19.31 -9.89 2.20
CA LEU A 218 18.33 -10.19 3.23
C LEU A 218 18.57 -9.31 4.46
N ILE A 219 17.56 -8.50 4.82
CA ILE A 219 17.47 -7.87 6.15
C ILE A 219 16.46 -8.67 6.96
N GLY A 220 16.96 -9.54 7.84
CA GLY A 220 16.15 -10.45 8.65
C GLY A 220 15.24 -9.72 9.64
N GLU A 221 14.48 -10.49 10.43
CA GLU A 221 13.59 -9.94 11.45
C GLU A 221 14.37 -9.11 12.48
N GLY A 222 13.74 -8.03 12.97
CA GLY A 222 14.31 -7.12 13.95
C GLY A 222 14.08 -5.65 13.59
N SER A 223 14.52 -4.76 14.47
CA SER A 223 14.50 -3.32 14.28
C SER A 223 15.94 -2.81 14.18
N TYR A 224 16.34 -2.35 13.02
CA TYR A 224 17.71 -1.94 12.70
C TYR A 224 17.83 -0.43 12.77
N ARG A 225 18.40 0.07 13.88
CA ARG A 225 18.56 1.51 14.08
C ARG A 225 19.74 2.03 13.27
N THR A 226 19.56 3.15 12.57
CA THR A 226 20.63 3.85 11.85
C THR A 226 20.53 5.36 12.04
N SER A 227 21.67 5.98 12.31
CA SER A 227 21.82 7.44 12.36
C SER A 227 22.34 8.03 11.04
N GLN A 228 22.67 7.18 10.06
CA GLN A 228 23.16 7.58 8.74
C GLN A 228 22.20 7.17 7.62
N PRO A 229 22.14 7.95 6.52
CA PRO A 229 21.47 7.54 5.30
C PRO A 229 22.05 6.23 4.75
N LEU A 230 21.19 5.39 4.18
CA LEU A 230 21.57 4.11 3.58
C LEU A 230 21.33 4.14 2.06
N ALA A 231 22.21 3.51 1.31
CA ALA A 231 22.08 3.38 -0.14
C ALA A 231 22.33 1.94 -0.59
N LEU A 232 21.34 1.34 -1.26
CA LEU A 232 21.48 0.09 -1.98
C LEU A 232 21.74 0.39 -3.45
N PRO A 233 22.97 0.20 -3.97
CA PRO A 233 23.26 0.46 -5.37
C PRO A 233 22.48 -0.45 -6.32
N GLY A 234 22.18 0.04 -7.51
CA GLY A 234 21.37 -0.65 -8.52
C GLY A 234 21.98 -1.95 -9.06
N ALA A 235 23.28 -2.20 -8.84
CA ALA A 235 23.95 -3.45 -9.19
C ALA A 235 23.47 -4.64 -8.33
N ALA A 236 22.93 -4.43 -7.13
CA ALA A 236 22.32 -5.48 -6.34
C ALA A 236 21.14 -6.14 -7.09
N ALA A 237 20.98 -7.47 -6.96
CA ALA A 237 19.88 -8.18 -7.60
C ALA A 237 18.52 -7.82 -6.97
N GLY A 238 18.48 -7.54 -5.67
CA GLY A 238 17.27 -7.18 -4.96
C GLY A 238 17.48 -6.94 -3.48
N LEU A 239 16.39 -6.62 -2.79
CA LEU A 239 16.33 -6.45 -1.34
C LEU A 239 15.12 -7.24 -0.81
N MET A 240 15.34 -8.06 0.18
CA MET A 240 14.29 -8.76 0.92
C MET A 240 14.34 -8.31 2.38
N MET A 241 13.30 -7.65 2.85
CA MET A 241 13.22 -7.17 4.23
C MET A 241 12.11 -7.88 5.00
N ARG A 242 12.45 -8.48 6.14
CA ARG A 242 11.49 -8.95 7.15
C ARG A 242 11.51 -8.04 8.38
N GLY A 243 12.63 -7.42 8.65
CA GLY A 243 12.81 -6.42 9.68
C GLY A 243 12.38 -5.01 9.28
N THR A 244 12.73 -4.05 10.11
CA THR A 244 12.40 -2.63 9.92
C THR A 244 13.65 -1.78 10.13
N ILE A 245 13.91 -0.81 9.24
CA ILE A 245 14.93 0.22 9.45
C ILE A 245 14.33 1.32 10.31
N LEU A 246 14.95 1.61 11.45
CA LEU A 246 14.59 2.72 12.33
C LEU A 246 15.59 3.87 12.12
N TYR A 247 15.21 4.86 11.33
CA TYR A 247 16.05 6.00 11.00
C TYR A 247 16.07 7.06 12.11
N ALA A 248 17.20 7.27 12.69
CA ALA A 248 17.46 8.27 13.73
C ALA A 248 18.44 9.38 13.27
N GLY A 249 18.71 9.45 11.98
CA GLY A 249 19.61 10.43 11.38
C GLY A 249 18.99 11.83 11.22
N PRO A 250 19.78 12.80 10.72
CA PRO A 250 19.32 14.16 10.52
C PRO A 250 18.23 14.26 9.44
N ALA A 251 17.45 15.34 9.47
CA ALA A 251 16.60 15.72 8.35
C ALA A 251 17.45 16.11 7.11
N GLY A 252 16.79 16.34 5.96
CA GLY A 252 17.49 16.72 4.72
C GLY A 252 18.11 15.56 3.94
N HIS A 253 17.91 14.31 4.39
CA HIS A 253 18.43 13.11 3.75
C HIS A 253 17.37 12.03 3.60
N ALA A 254 17.48 11.23 2.53
CA ALA A 254 16.71 10.01 2.42
C ALA A 254 17.26 8.95 3.39
N ALA A 255 16.39 8.34 4.20
CA ALA A 255 16.80 7.27 5.11
C ALA A 255 17.29 6.03 4.36
N LEU A 256 16.61 5.68 3.24
CA LEU A 256 17.01 4.58 2.35
C LEU A 256 16.85 5.01 0.89
N THR A 257 17.94 4.93 0.14
CA THR A 257 17.92 5.09 -1.33
C THR A 257 18.16 3.73 -1.99
N ILE A 258 17.35 3.36 -2.98
CA ILE A 258 17.48 2.13 -3.75
C ILE A 258 17.64 2.48 -5.23
N GLY A 259 18.70 1.99 -5.83
CA GLY A 259 19.03 2.24 -7.23
C GLY A 259 19.96 3.42 -7.44
N ASP A 260 20.58 3.45 -8.62
CA ASP A 260 21.51 4.48 -9.04
C ASP A 260 20.81 5.54 -9.90
N GLY A 261 21.34 6.77 -9.86
CA GLY A 261 20.85 7.90 -10.66
C GLY A 261 21.65 8.08 -11.98
N GLY A 262 21.49 9.23 -12.60
CA GLY A 262 22.15 9.58 -13.85
C GLY A 262 21.70 8.70 -15.01
N THR A 263 22.62 8.13 -15.77
CA THR A 263 22.32 7.27 -16.92
C THR A 263 22.01 5.81 -16.54
N ALA A 264 22.08 5.45 -15.27
CA ALA A 264 21.79 4.10 -14.80
C ALA A 264 20.32 3.74 -15.01
N ARG A 265 20.08 2.48 -15.37
CA ARG A 265 18.76 1.88 -15.49
C ARG A 265 18.69 0.66 -14.58
N ASN A 266 17.91 0.77 -13.52
CA ASN A 266 17.76 -0.30 -12.52
C ASN A 266 16.59 -1.23 -12.93
N ALA A 267 16.84 -2.04 -13.97
CA ALA A 267 15.79 -2.86 -14.58
C ALA A 267 15.65 -4.23 -13.92
N ASN A 268 14.43 -4.78 -14.00
CA ASN A 268 14.07 -6.14 -13.58
C ASN A 268 14.45 -6.46 -12.13
N LYS A 269 14.29 -5.48 -11.23
CA LYS A 269 14.60 -5.65 -9.80
C LYS A 269 13.38 -6.16 -9.04
N HIS A 270 13.64 -6.94 -7.99
CA HIS A 270 12.64 -7.34 -7.03
C HIS A 270 13.06 -6.91 -5.63
N HIS A 271 12.31 -5.99 -5.05
CA HIS A 271 12.49 -5.54 -3.67
C HIS A 271 11.22 -5.84 -2.89
N SER A 272 11.31 -6.52 -1.77
CA SER A 272 10.15 -6.95 -0.99
C SER A 272 10.24 -6.58 0.49
N GLY A 273 9.08 -6.27 1.07
CA GLY A 273 8.89 -6.07 2.50
C GLY A 273 9.56 -4.82 3.06
N ILE A 274 9.86 -3.80 2.25
CA ILE A 274 10.56 -2.58 2.69
C ILE A 274 9.78 -1.89 3.80
N ALA A 275 10.43 -1.69 4.95
CA ALA A 275 9.87 -0.97 6.08
C ALA A 275 10.90 0.00 6.67
N VAL A 276 10.56 1.30 6.67
CA VAL A 276 11.41 2.38 7.16
C VAL A 276 10.60 3.32 8.02
N LEU A 277 10.98 3.43 9.29
CA LEU A 277 10.33 4.30 10.26
C LEU A 277 11.32 5.37 10.73
N ARG A 278 10.83 6.59 10.88
CA ARG A 278 11.61 7.64 11.53
C ARG A 278 11.50 7.46 13.05
N ALA A 279 12.64 7.49 13.75
CA ALA A 279 12.70 7.33 15.21
C ALA A 279 11.99 8.47 15.97
N THR A 280 12.01 9.66 15.38
CA THR A 280 11.30 10.84 15.88
C THR A 280 10.51 11.44 14.73
N GLN A 281 9.22 11.68 14.93
CA GLN A 281 8.36 12.30 13.92
C GLN A 281 8.99 13.56 13.34
N SER A 282 9.06 13.68 12.02
CA SER A 282 9.51 14.88 11.32
C SER A 282 8.57 16.06 11.61
N ASP A 283 9.13 17.25 11.70
CA ASP A 283 8.38 18.51 11.82
C ASP A 283 7.87 19.02 10.45
N TRP A 284 8.23 18.31 9.38
CA TRP A 284 7.87 18.57 7.99
C TRP A 284 8.44 19.88 7.41
N SER A 285 9.46 20.45 8.03
CA SER A 285 10.11 21.68 7.56
C SER A 285 11.02 21.49 6.35
N ASP A 286 11.47 20.26 6.10
CA ASP A 286 12.45 19.93 5.06
C ASP A 286 11.94 18.79 4.15
N GLU A 287 11.74 19.06 2.86
CA GLU A 287 11.37 18.04 1.85
C GLU A 287 12.52 17.11 1.44
N GLY A 288 13.74 17.33 1.95
CA GLY A 288 14.83 16.39 1.88
C GLY A 288 14.72 15.23 2.88
N ASP A 289 13.89 15.36 3.91
CA ASP A 289 13.62 14.31 4.90
C ASP A 289 12.66 13.26 4.32
N ILE A 290 13.24 12.24 3.68
CA ILE A 290 12.52 11.24 2.88
C ILE A 290 12.74 9.84 3.46
N GLY A 291 11.67 9.05 3.59
CA GLY A 291 11.78 7.67 4.06
C GLY A 291 12.49 6.76 3.06
N VAL A 292 11.95 6.64 1.86
CA VAL A 292 12.50 5.77 0.81
C VAL A 292 12.56 6.51 -0.53
N VAL A 293 13.72 6.51 -1.16
CA VAL A 293 13.90 6.97 -2.55
C VAL A 293 14.16 5.77 -3.45
N LEU A 294 13.37 5.62 -4.48
CA LEU A 294 13.52 4.62 -5.54
C LEU A 294 13.97 5.34 -6.82
N ARG A 295 15.16 5.07 -7.33
CA ARG A 295 15.75 5.80 -8.47
C ARG A 295 15.75 4.98 -9.74
N ASN A 296 15.28 5.55 -10.86
CA ASN A 296 15.42 5.03 -12.23
C ASN A 296 15.06 3.53 -12.39
N HIS A 297 14.06 3.03 -11.67
CA HIS A 297 13.61 1.64 -11.82
C HIS A 297 12.80 1.45 -13.11
N ASP A 298 13.00 0.30 -13.73
CA ASP A 298 12.31 -0.14 -14.94
C ASP A 298 11.88 -1.60 -14.81
N ALA A 299 10.66 -1.91 -15.22
CA ALA A 299 10.09 -3.26 -15.19
C ALA A 299 10.33 -4.01 -13.85
N SER A 300 10.30 -3.29 -12.74
CA SER A 300 10.65 -3.79 -11.41
C SER A 300 9.41 -4.02 -10.56
N LEU A 301 9.49 -4.97 -9.62
CA LEU A 301 8.48 -5.22 -8.60
C LEU A 301 9.00 -4.76 -7.24
N ILE A 302 8.27 -3.85 -6.59
CA ILE A 302 8.72 -3.24 -5.33
C ILE A 302 7.58 -3.26 -4.32
N GLU A 303 7.78 -3.89 -3.19
CA GLU A 303 6.84 -3.94 -2.08
C GLU A 303 7.32 -3.08 -0.92
N LEU A 304 6.52 -2.07 -0.57
CA LEU A 304 6.75 -1.19 0.58
C LEU A 304 5.71 -1.51 1.65
N ARG A 305 6.13 -2.21 2.69
CA ARG A 305 5.27 -2.64 3.78
C ARG A 305 4.86 -1.48 4.68
N GLU A 306 5.83 -0.63 5.06
CA GLU A 306 5.56 0.52 5.93
C GLU A 306 6.60 1.62 5.77
N VAL A 307 6.12 2.88 5.64
CA VAL A 307 6.99 4.07 5.68
C VAL A 307 6.31 5.16 6.52
N THR A 308 6.93 5.54 7.63
CA THR A 308 6.26 6.34 8.66
C THR A 308 7.14 7.45 9.21
N GLY A 309 6.55 8.65 9.36
CA GLY A 309 7.11 9.73 10.18
C GLY A 309 8.00 10.73 9.47
N PHE A 310 8.06 10.75 8.15
CA PHE A 310 8.90 11.62 7.33
C PHE A 310 8.14 12.84 6.77
N THR A 311 8.86 13.80 6.22
CA THR A 311 8.23 14.84 5.38
C THR A 311 7.69 14.21 4.09
N ILE A 312 8.50 13.37 3.41
CA ILE A 312 8.06 12.58 2.27
C ILE A 312 8.26 11.10 2.63
N GLY A 313 7.19 10.32 2.55
CA GLY A 313 7.30 8.89 2.84
C GLY A 313 8.12 8.16 1.78
N ILE A 314 7.63 8.16 0.55
CA ILE A 314 8.23 7.47 -0.59
C ILE A 314 8.41 8.46 -1.73
N ARG A 315 9.57 8.42 -2.40
CA ARG A 315 9.80 9.14 -3.65
C ARG A 315 10.20 8.15 -4.75
N THR A 316 9.41 8.06 -5.83
CA THR A 316 9.87 7.46 -7.08
C THR A 316 10.53 8.55 -7.91
N LEU A 317 11.78 8.33 -8.30
CA LEU A 317 12.64 9.39 -8.83
C LEU A 317 13.14 9.05 -10.23
N GLY A 318 12.72 9.85 -11.22
CA GLY A 318 13.37 9.92 -12.52
C GLY A 318 14.56 10.89 -12.45
N ASP A 319 15.79 10.38 -12.61
CA ASP A 319 17.03 11.14 -12.46
C ASP A 319 18.02 10.77 -13.56
N GLY A 320 18.10 11.58 -14.62
CA GLY A 320 18.92 11.32 -15.82
C GLY A 320 18.38 10.21 -16.73
N ARG A 321 17.51 9.35 -16.19
CA ARG A 321 16.72 8.31 -16.85
C ARG A 321 15.30 8.31 -16.28
N GLY A 322 14.45 7.39 -16.76
CA GLY A 322 13.08 7.26 -16.31
C GLY A 322 12.90 6.26 -15.16
N PHE A 323 11.83 6.49 -14.42
CA PHE A 323 11.16 5.49 -13.62
C PHE A 323 9.93 5.01 -14.41
N GLU A 324 9.92 3.76 -14.86
CA GLU A 324 8.91 3.31 -15.81
C GLU A 324 8.53 1.84 -15.64
N ASP A 325 7.37 1.47 -16.21
CA ASP A 325 6.83 0.11 -16.34
C ASP A 325 6.88 -0.76 -15.07
N SER A 326 7.14 -0.16 -13.93
CA SER A 326 7.32 -0.84 -12.64
C SER A 326 6.00 -0.97 -11.89
N THR A 327 5.95 -1.95 -10.99
CA THR A 327 4.81 -2.20 -10.11
C THR A 327 5.21 -2.02 -8.66
N LEU A 328 4.47 -1.18 -7.93
CA LEU A 328 4.65 -0.96 -6.50
C LEU A 328 3.44 -1.50 -5.73
N LEU A 329 3.71 -2.34 -4.74
CA LEU A 329 2.73 -2.79 -3.75
C LEU A 329 2.92 -1.94 -2.49
N LEU A 330 1.91 -1.16 -2.13
CA LEU A 330 1.98 -0.17 -1.07
C LEU A 330 1.19 -0.63 0.15
N GLY A 331 1.85 -0.67 1.29
CA GLY A 331 1.24 -0.95 2.59
C GLY A 331 0.89 0.33 3.37
N ARG A 332 1.44 0.49 4.56
CA ARG A 332 1.19 1.63 5.47
C ARG A 332 2.14 2.79 5.19
N ILE A 333 1.61 3.92 4.78
CA ILE A 333 2.36 5.16 4.50
C ILE A 333 1.80 6.24 5.42
N VAL A 334 2.27 6.27 6.66
CA VAL A 334 1.58 6.93 7.76
C VAL A 334 2.39 8.09 8.35
N ASN A 335 1.72 9.17 8.76
CA ASN A 335 2.32 10.34 9.40
C ASN A 335 3.42 11.03 8.57
N ASN A 336 3.31 10.94 7.25
CA ASN A 336 4.14 11.70 6.32
C ASN A 336 3.33 12.90 5.80
N ARG A 337 3.96 14.04 5.58
CA ARG A 337 3.30 15.20 4.96
C ARG A 337 2.85 14.88 3.55
N ILE A 338 3.74 14.22 2.79
CA ILE A 338 3.49 13.68 1.45
C ILE A 338 3.75 12.18 1.51
N GLY A 339 2.72 11.39 1.28
CA GLY A 339 2.86 9.94 1.39
C GLY A 339 3.73 9.35 0.27
N LEU A 340 3.40 9.66 -0.98
CA LEU A 340 4.15 9.25 -2.17
C LEU A 340 4.40 10.46 -3.07
N ASP A 341 5.63 10.71 -3.43
CA ASP A 341 6.06 11.74 -4.37
C ASP A 341 6.61 11.09 -5.65
N VAL A 342 5.88 11.23 -6.74
CA VAL A 342 6.33 10.81 -8.07
C VAL A 342 7.09 11.99 -8.67
N HIS A 343 8.43 11.96 -8.62
CA HIS A 343 9.28 13.11 -8.87
C HIS A 343 10.21 12.95 -10.07
N THR A 344 10.33 13.99 -10.88
CA THR A 344 11.35 14.08 -11.94
C THR A 344 12.40 15.11 -11.56
N LEU A 345 13.66 14.69 -11.44
CA LEU A 345 14.75 15.54 -10.95
C LEU A 345 15.49 16.27 -12.07
N THR A 346 15.75 15.61 -13.19
CA THR A 346 16.62 16.15 -14.24
C THR A 346 15.88 16.33 -15.58
N THR A 347 16.36 17.25 -16.40
CA THR A 347 15.87 17.44 -17.77
C THR A 347 16.07 16.16 -18.59
N GLY A 348 15.01 15.71 -19.28
CA GLY A 348 15.03 14.50 -20.09
C GLY A 348 14.75 13.20 -19.32
N ALA A 349 14.59 13.27 -18.00
CA ALA A 349 14.06 12.15 -17.21
C ALA A 349 12.53 12.12 -17.27
N TRP A 350 11.95 10.99 -16.88
CA TRP A 350 10.50 10.76 -16.91
C TRP A 350 10.03 9.82 -15.79
N ASN A 351 8.72 9.86 -15.54
CA ASN A 351 7.99 8.87 -14.74
C ASN A 351 6.77 8.44 -15.55
N THR A 352 6.73 7.18 -16.01
CA THR A 352 5.67 6.73 -16.91
C THR A 352 5.24 5.29 -16.64
N SER A 353 3.96 4.97 -16.92
CA SER A 353 3.43 3.62 -16.94
C SER A 353 3.63 2.84 -15.61
N ILE A 354 3.67 3.52 -14.49
CA ILE A 354 3.87 2.89 -13.18
C ILE A 354 2.52 2.44 -12.61
N ARG A 355 2.50 1.27 -12.01
CA ARG A 355 1.32 0.71 -11.34
C ARG A 355 1.54 0.70 -9.84
N TYR A 356 0.63 1.32 -9.10
CA TYR A 356 0.63 1.39 -7.65
C TYR A 356 -0.62 0.67 -7.14
N TYR A 357 -0.45 -0.35 -6.32
CA TYR A 357 -1.54 -1.12 -5.75
C TYR A 357 -1.61 -0.92 -4.24
N GLY A 358 -2.81 -0.62 -3.73
CA GLY A 358 -3.06 -0.38 -2.33
C GLY A 358 -2.52 0.97 -1.86
N GLY A 359 -1.98 1.00 -0.65
CA GLY A 359 -1.47 2.18 0.05
C GLY A 359 -2.49 2.74 1.04
N HIS A 360 -2.14 2.68 2.33
CA HIS A 360 -2.86 3.38 3.38
C HIS A 360 -2.12 4.66 3.74
N PHE A 361 -2.55 5.77 3.14
CA PHE A 361 -2.01 7.11 3.35
C PHE A 361 -2.77 7.77 4.49
N ALA A 362 -2.22 7.71 5.69
CA ALA A 362 -2.88 8.24 6.88
C ALA A 362 -2.01 9.23 7.64
N VAL A 363 -2.63 10.22 8.24
CA VAL A 363 -1.97 11.19 9.13
C VAL A 363 -2.80 11.33 10.40
N GLY A 364 -2.17 11.16 11.54
CA GLY A 364 -2.82 11.35 12.84
C GLY A 364 -3.36 12.78 13.01
N SER A 365 -4.52 12.93 13.65
CA SER A 365 -5.19 14.22 13.86
C SER A 365 -4.38 15.21 14.71
N THR A 366 -3.37 14.73 15.44
CA THR A 366 -2.50 15.55 16.30
C THR A 366 -1.12 15.80 15.68
N VAL A 367 -0.83 15.25 14.51
CA VAL A 367 0.49 15.37 13.86
C VAL A 367 0.54 16.63 13.01
N ASN A 368 1.45 17.57 13.29
CA ASN A 368 1.71 18.78 12.50
C ASN A 368 0.44 19.44 11.94
N THR A 369 -0.43 19.85 12.82
CA THR A 369 -1.84 20.21 12.55
C THR A 369 -2.04 21.46 11.69
N THR A 370 -0.98 22.24 11.43
CA THR A 370 -1.04 23.50 10.66
C THR A 370 -0.50 23.37 9.24
N GLN A 371 0.07 22.22 8.88
CA GLN A 371 0.70 22.00 7.57
C GLN A 371 -0.18 21.17 6.65
N ASP A 372 -0.26 21.55 5.38
CA ASP A 372 -1.01 20.81 4.37
C ASP A 372 -0.46 19.39 4.21
N ARG A 373 -1.36 18.44 3.92
CA ARG A 373 -1.11 17.00 3.84
C ARG A 373 -1.54 16.47 2.49
N PHE A 374 -0.68 15.67 1.87
CA PHE A 374 -0.95 15.11 0.55
C PHE A 374 -0.71 13.59 0.58
N GLY A 375 -1.67 12.86 0.02
CA GLY A 375 -1.48 11.42 -0.13
C GLY A 375 -0.43 11.10 -1.19
N ILE A 376 -0.66 11.55 -2.41
CA ILE A 376 0.20 11.31 -3.59
C ILE A 376 0.44 12.64 -4.30
N ARG A 377 1.71 12.93 -4.62
CA ARG A 377 2.12 14.11 -5.35
C ARG A 377 2.80 13.71 -6.67
N LEU A 378 2.48 14.40 -7.74
CA LEU A 378 3.23 14.38 -9.00
C LEU A 378 4.00 15.70 -9.09
N SER A 379 5.33 15.65 -9.11
CA SER A 379 6.19 16.83 -8.99
C SER A 379 7.44 16.74 -9.85
N ALA A 380 8.15 17.88 -10.00
CA ALA A 380 9.43 17.93 -10.68
C ALA A 380 10.31 19.04 -10.10
N ALA A 381 11.62 18.91 -10.26
CA ALA A 381 12.55 19.98 -9.99
C ALA A 381 12.33 21.16 -10.96
N PRO A 382 12.57 22.41 -10.54
CA PRO A 382 12.45 23.58 -11.41
C PRO A 382 13.28 23.43 -12.69
N GLY A 383 12.64 23.65 -13.85
CA GLY A 383 13.29 23.54 -15.16
C GLY A 383 13.43 22.12 -15.73
N ALA A 384 13.05 21.09 -14.99
CA ALA A 384 13.00 19.75 -15.55
C ALA A 384 11.85 19.62 -16.56
N TYR A 385 12.15 19.02 -17.73
CA TYR A 385 11.07 18.59 -18.62
C TYR A 385 10.35 17.40 -18.01
N VAL A 386 9.02 17.46 -17.98
CA VAL A 386 8.24 16.49 -17.23
C VAL A 386 7.39 15.65 -18.18
N ALA A 387 7.62 14.35 -18.16
CA ALA A 387 6.78 13.35 -18.78
C ALA A 387 6.18 12.45 -17.69
N HIS A 388 5.10 12.92 -17.07
CA HIS A 388 4.29 12.11 -16.17
C HIS A 388 3.07 11.60 -16.93
N ASN A 389 3.04 10.31 -17.25
CA ASN A 389 1.90 9.76 -17.97
C ASN A 389 1.62 8.28 -17.63
N ARG A 390 0.37 7.89 -17.86
CA ARG A 390 -0.10 6.50 -17.75
C ARG A 390 0.16 5.85 -16.37
N HIS A 391 0.00 6.60 -15.28
CA HIS A 391 0.03 6.04 -13.93
C HIS A 391 -1.29 5.39 -13.58
N LEU A 392 -1.23 4.23 -12.96
CA LEU A 392 -2.38 3.55 -12.38
C LEU A 392 -2.21 3.47 -10.87
N PHE A 393 -3.15 4.05 -10.13
CA PHE A 393 -3.31 3.89 -8.68
C PHE A 393 -4.57 3.08 -8.43
N ASP A 394 -4.45 1.90 -7.85
CA ASP A 394 -5.55 0.96 -7.64
C ASP A 394 -5.76 0.65 -6.16
N GLY A 395 -6.90 1.06 -5.61
CA GLY A 395 -7.29 0.82 -4.24
C GLY A 395 -6.56 1.65 -3.17
N PRO A 396 -6.10 2.90 -3.43
CA PRO A 396 -5.49 3.72 -2.39
C PRO A 396 -6.54 4.15 -1.34
N ASN A 397 -6.12 4.11 -0.08
CA ASN A 397 -6.91 4.55 1.06
C ASN A 397 -6.28 5.81 1.67
N PHE A 398 -7.04 6.91 1.75
CA PHE A 398 -6.60 8.18 2.32
C PHE A 398 -7.36 8.50 3.59
N GLU A 399 -6.63 8.74 4.68
CA GLU A 399 -7.14 9.19 5.97
C GLU A 399 -6.28 10.37 6.47
N LEU A 400 -6.47 11.55 5.86
CA LEU A 400 -5.56 12.67 6.08
C LEU A 400 -5.91 13.51 7.31
N ASN A 401 -7.09 13.35 7.90
CA ASN A 401 -7.54 14.00 9.14
C ASN A 401 -7.31 15.53 9.18
N SER A 402 -7.54 16.20 8.04
CA SER A 402 -7.32 17.65 7.90
C SER A 402 -8.57 18.48 8.14
N ARG A 403 -9.73 17.87 8.01
CA ARG A 403 -11.01 18.55 7.89
C ARG A 403 -11.36 19.50 9.04
N THR A 404 -10.98 19.16 10.26
CA THR A 404 -11.20 19.98 11.47
C THR A 404 -9.98 20.82 11.86
N LEU A 405 -8.92 20.76 11.03
CA LEU A 405 -7.66 21.43 11.28
C LEU A 405 -7.49 22.67 10.38
N PRO A 406 -6.61 23.60 10.73
CA PRO A 406 -6.30 24.76 9.89
C PRO A 406 -5.46 24.43 8.65
N CYS A 407 -5.24 23.17 8.34
CA CYS A 407 -4.49 22.69 7.17
C CYS A 407 -5.41 22.05 6.13
N THR A 408 -4.87 21.79 4.93
CA THR A 408 -5.56 21.09 3.86
C THR A 408 -5.07 19.65 3.76
N GLY A 409 -5.97 18.69 3.49
CA GLY A 409 -5.62 17.30 3.22
C GLY A 409 -6.23 16.81 1.92
N ILE A 410 -5.39 16.62 0.89
CA ILE A 410 -5.81 16.26 -0.46
C ILE A 410 -5.14 14.97 -0.90
N PRO A 411 -5.91 13.97 -1.36
CA PRO A 411 -5.37 12.71 -1.85
C PRO A 411 -4.33 12.83 -2.96
N PHE A 412 -4.60 13.62 -4.01
CA PHE A 412 -3.71 13.78 -5.16
C PHE A 412 -3.35 15.25 -5.40
N LEU A 413 -2.06 15.57 -5.42
CA LEU A 413 -1.53 16.86 -5.80
C LEU A 413 -0.75 16.73 -7.11
N CYS A 414 -1.19 17.42 -8.18
CA CYS A 414 -0.53 17.43 -9.48
C CYS A 414 0.08 18.81 -9.73
N GLU A 415 1.38 18.94 -9.54
CA GLU A 415 2.14 20.19 -9.69
C GLU A 415 2.85 20.31 -11.05
N VAL A 416 2.70 19.31 -11.90
CA VAL A 416 3.39 19.20 -13.17
C VAL A 416 2.45 18.77 -14.30
N ASN A 417 2.81 19.07 -15.52
CA ASN A 417 2.07 18.61 -16.68
C ASN A 417 2.06 17.08 -16.71
N SER A 418 0.87 16.52 -16.71
CA SER A 418 0.67 15.08 -16.61
C SER A 418 -0.49 14.61 -17.47
N ARG A 419 -0.48 13.33 -17.89
CA ARG A 419 -1.49 12.77 -18.78
C ARG A 419 -1.86 11.34 -18.39
N ALA A 420 -3.16 11.03 -18.56
CA ALA A 420 -3.70 9.67 -18.40
C ALA A 420 -3.36 9.04 -17.05
N VAL A 421 -3.52 9.77 -15.95
CA VAL A 421 -3.44 9.25 -14.59
C VAL A 421 -4.80 8.67 -14.25
N ILE A 422 -4.82 7.40 -13.90
CA ILE A 422 -6.02 6.67 -13.50
C ILE A 422 -5.88 6.27 -12.03
N ALA A 423 -6.78 6.75 -11.20
CA ALA A 423 -6.90 6.32 -9.80
C ALA A 423 -8.30 5.74 -9.59
N ARG A 424 -8.38 4.50 -9.16
CA ARG A 424 -9.66 3.79 -9.02
C ARG A 424 -9.76 3.11 -7.66
N ALA A 425 -11.01 2.78 -7.28
CA ALA A 425 -11.33 2.19 -5.99
C ALA A 425 -10.81 3.03 -4.80
N ILE A 426 -10.79 4.35 -4.94
CA ILE A 426 -10.28 5.28 -3.93
C ILE A 426 -11.19 5.28 -2.71
N ARG A 427 -10.60 5.17 -1.51
CA ARG A 427 -11.28 5.43 -0.24
C ARG A 427 -10.76 6.75 0.34
N MET A 428 -11.67 7.63 0.78
CA MET A 428 -11.34 8.92 1.39
C MET A 428 -12.00 9.07 2.75
N GLU A 429 -11.21 9.38 3.78
CA GLU A 429 -11.69 9.65 5.14
C GLU A 429 -10.95 10.84 5.74
N GLY A 430 -11.69 11.75 6.38
CA GLY A 430 -11.07 12.92 7.02
C GLY A 430 -10.31 13.87 6.10
N CYS A 431 -10.48 13.74 4.77
CA CYS A 431 -9.88 14.64 3.77
C CYS A 431 -10.74 15.89 3.56
N ASP A 432 -10.21 16.93 2.95
CA ASP A 432 -11.00 18.02 2.40
C ASP A 432 -11.77 17.53 1.16
N GLY A 433 -12.86 18.14 0.78
CA GLY A 433 -13.79 17.65 -0.25
C GLY A 433 -13.22 17.42 -1.67
N PHE A 434 -11.90 17.47 -1.86
CA PHE A 434 -11.23 17.27 -3.12
C PHE A 434 -10.50 15.93 -3.18
N VAL A 435 -10.68 15.20 -4.28
CA VAL A 435 -9.85 14.02 -4.57
C VAL A 435 -8.48 14.43 -5.13
N ALA A 436 -8.43 15.54 -5.86
CA ALA A 436 -7.20 16.03 -6.45
C ALA A 436 -7.13 17.56 -6.47
N ARG A 437 -5.91 18.10 -6.37
CA ARG A 437 -5.57 19.50 -6.68
C ARG A 437 -4.63 19.50 -7.88
N HIS A 438 -5.02 20.21 -8.95
CA HIS A 438 -4.21 20.41 -10.13
C HIS A 438 -3.69 21.85 -10.17
N THR A 439 -2.38 22.02 -10.00
CA THR A 439 -1.69 23.31 -10.12
C THR A 439 -1.00 23.46 -11.46
N ALA A 440 -0.99 22.41 -12.28
CA ALA A 440 -0.46 22.37 -13.63
C ALA A 440 -1.44 21.65 -14.58
N ALA A 441 -1.15 21.62 -15.88
CA ALA A 441 -1.99 20.97 -16.88
C ALA A 441 -2.09 19.46 -16.64
N ALA A 442 -3.31 18.96 -16.44
CA ALA A 442 -3.63 17.57 -16.30
C ALA A 442 -4.59 17.14 -17.42
N GLN A 443 -4.22 16.14 -18.22
CA GLN A 443 -5.01 15.67 -19.35
C GLN A 443 -5.44 14.23 -19.15
N ASP A 444 -6.71 13.93 -19.44
CA ASP A 444 -7.26 12.57 -19.39
C ASP A 444 -7.08 11.88 -18.03
N HIS A 445 -7.12 12.62 -16.91
CA HIS A 445 -7.08 12.04 -15.58
C HIS A 445 -8.45 11.48 -15.21
N LEU A 446 -8.46 10.32 -14.56
CA LEU A 446 -9.67 9.67 -14.06
C LEU A 446 -9.50 9.33 -12.57
N TYR A 447 -10.43 9.81 -11.74
CA TYR A 447 -10.48 9.50 -10.31
C TYR A 447 -11.81 8.81 -10.00
N GLU A 448 -11.77 7.52 -9.68
CA GLU A 448 -12.93 6.72 -9.30
C GLU A 448 -12.95 6.53 -7.79
N VAL A 449 -13.79 7.30 -7.10
CA VAL A 449 -13.94 7.26 -5.65
C VAL A 449 -15.00 6.21 -5.29
N ALA A 450 -14.56 5.08 -4.73
CA ALA A 450 -15.43 4.01 -4.30
C ALA A 450 -16.15 4.34 -2.99
N TRP A 451 -15.49 5.07 -2.10
CA TRP A 451 -16.06 5.47 -0.82
C TRP A 451 -15.44 6.77 -0.30
N ALA A 452 -16.27 7.66 0.17
CA ALA A 452 -15.88 8.85 0.89
C ALA A 452 -16.70 8.96 2.18
N SER A 453 -16.06 9.14 3.32
CA SER A 453 -16.78 9.36 4.56
C SER A 453 -17.51 10.70 4.52
N GLN A 454 -18.63 10.79 5.22
CA GLN A 454 -19.32 12.05 5.48
C GLN A 454 -19.92 12.77 4.26
N GLY A 455 -20.14 12.04 3.15
CA GLY A 455 -20.91 12.53 1.99
C GLY A 455 -20.30 13.76 1.31
N TYR A 456 -19.00 13.77 1.10
CA TYR A 456 -18.33 14.84 0.38
C TYR A 456 -18.84 15.05 -1.03
N ALA A 457 -18.90 16.32 -1.46
CA ALA A 457 -18.79 16.62 -2.87
C ALA A 457 -17.33 16.34 -3.28
N VAL A 458 -17.08 15.21 -3.90
CA VAL A 458 -15.73 14.82 -4.31
C VAL A 458 -15.41 15.45 -5.65
N GLU A 459 -14.49 16.38 -5.68
CA GLU A 459 -14.16 17.20 -6.85
C GLU A 459 -12.66 17.30 -7.10
N ILE A 460 -12.30 17.88 -8.26
CA ILE A 460 -10.94 18.31 -8.58
C ILE A 460 -10.83 19.82 -8.36
N GLU A 461 -9.88 20.24 -7.53
CA GLU A 461 -9.55 21.65 -7.37
C GLU A 461 -8.52 22.06 -8.42
N HIS A 462 -8.89 23.05 -9.24
CA HIS A 462 -7.99 23.64 -10.23
C HIS A 462 -7.52 24.99 -9.76
N THR A 463 -6.24 25.12 -9.44
CA THR A 463 -5.64 26.38 -8.95
C THR A 463 -4.75 27.05 -10.01
N ALA A 464 -4.52 26.41 -11.14
CA ALA A 464 -3.65 26.91 -12.18
C ALA A 464 -4.38 27.81 -13.18
N THR A 465 -3.65 28.77 -13.72
CA THR A 465 -4.02 29.52 -14.93
C THR A 465 -3.88 28.69 -16.23
N ALA A 466 -3.77 27.35 -16.09
CA ALA A 466 -3.52 26.46 -17.22
C ALA A 466 -4.74 26.39 -18.16
N THR A 467 -4.49 26.54 -19.44
CA THR A 467 -5.48 26.66 -20.51
C THR A 467 -6.21 25.34 -20.83
N ARG A 468 -5.85 24.23 -20.22
CA ARG A 468 -6.54 22.94 -20.37
C ARG A 468 -6.45 22.15 -19.07
N LEU A 469 -7.55 22.13 -18.39
CA LEU A 469 -7.75 21.33 -17.18
C LEU A 469 -8.63 20.16 -17.57
N GLY A 470 -8.08 18.97 -17.55
CA GLY A 470 -8.80 17.74 -17.84
C GLY A 470 -8.81 16.82 -16.64
N GLY A 471 -9.92 16.23 -16.39
CA GLY A 471 -10.07 15.21 -15.37
C GLY A 471 -11.53 14.87 -15.15
N THR A 472 -11.80 13.60 -14.87
CA THR A 472 -13.13 13.10 -14.56
C THR A 472 -13.14 12.49 -13.19
N VAL A 473 -14.10 12.89 -12.36
CA VAL A 473 -14.37 12.22 -11.08
C VAL A 473 -15.61 11.36 -11.22
N ARG A 474 -15.49 10.11 -10.82
CA ARG A 474 -16.62 9.21 -10.65
C ARG A 474 -16.71 8.81 -9.18
N ALA A 475 -17.82 9.12 -8.54
CA ALA A 475 -18.09 8.70 -7.18
C ALA A 475 -19.19 7.65 -7.17
N PHE A 476 -18.91 6.52 -6.51
CA PHE A 476 -19.89 5.45 -6.30
C PHE A 476 -20.33 5.51 -4.84
N HIS A 477 -21.62 5.48 -4.59
CA HIS A 477 -22.17 5.52 -3.24
C HIS A 477 -22.91 4.24 -2.87
N GLN A 478 -22.58 3.70 -1.69
CA GLN A 478 -23.15 2.44 -1.19
C GLN A 478 -24.61 2.53 -0.73
N ALA A 479 -25.11 3.74 -0.47
CA ALA A 479 -26.44 3.95 0.09
C ALA A 479 -27.57 3.99 -0.96
N LEU A 480 -27.26 3.97 -2.24
CA LEU A 480 -28.26 3.92 -3.29
C LEU A 480 -28.51 2.47 -3.70
N PRO A 481 -29.78 2.02 -3.82
CA PRO A 481 -30.11 0.63 -4.11
C PRO A 481 -29.65 0.12 -5.47
N HIS A 482 -29.21 0.99 -6.36
CA HIS A 482 -28.66 0.65 -7.68
C HIS A 482 -27.25 1.22 -7.82
N ARG A 483 -26.27 0.34 -7.87
CA ARG A 483 -24.84 0.62 -7.93
C ARG A 483 -24.34 1.12 -9.29
N GLU A 484 -25.18 1.66 -10.12
CA GLU A 484 -24.73 2.29 -11.35
C GLU A 484 -24.09 3.64 -11.04
N ALA A 485 -23.06 3.98 -11.78
CA ALA A 485 -22.40 5.27 -11.67
C ALA A 485 -23.44 6.38 -11.86
N LEU A 486 -23.61 7.20 -10.82
CA LEU A 486 -24.54 8.33 -10.92
C LEU A 486 -23.96 9.33 -11.92
N ARG A 487 -24.82 9.74 -12.85
CA ARG A 487 -24.47 10.80 -13.78
C ARG A 487 -24.45 12.13 -13.04
N GLU A 488 -23.34 12.83 -13.12
CA GLU A 488 -23.28 14.21 -12.64
C GLU A 488 -24.26 15.07 -13.42
N VAL A 489 -25.10 15.79 -12.70
CA VAL A 489 -26.09 16.71 -13.24
C VAL A 489 -25.61 18.14 -13.15
N ALA A 490 -25.02 18.48 -12.00
CA ALA A 490 -24.41 19.77 -11.76
C ALA A 490 -23.40 19.65 -10.62
N SER A 491 -22.33 20.42 -10.66
CA SER A 491 -21.38 20.58 -9.58
C SER A 491 -21.08 22.06 -9.37
N VAL A 492 -20.85 22.41 -8.13
CA VAL A 492 -20.22 23.67 -7.76
C VAL A 492 -18.78 23.31 -7.49
N PRO A 493 -17.83 23.76 -8.33
CA PRO A 493 -16.43 23.59 -8.05
C PRO A 493 -16.09 24.29 -6.74
N SER A 494 -14.87 24.02 -6.22
CA SER A 494 -14.41 24.60 -4.98
C SER A 494 -14.75 26.07 -4.82
N LEU A 495 -15.43 26.41 -3.75
CA LEU A 495 -15.85 27.77 -3.42
C LEU A 495 -14.73 28.59 -2.73
N ARG A 496 -13.47 28.20 -2.85
CA ARG A 496 -12.34 28.88 -2.25
C ARG A 496 -11.97 30.17 -2.98
N ALA A 497 -12.00 31.30 -2.28
CA ALA A 497 -11.74 32.62 -2.85
C ALA A 497 -10.34 32.80 -3.43
N ALA A 498 -9.33 32.07 -2.97
CA ALA A 498 -7.93 32.35 -3.35
C ALA A 498 -7.48 31.67 -4.66
N ALA A 499 -8.25 30.76 -5.21
CA ALA A 499 -7.77 29.88 -6.29
C ALA A 499 -8.65 29.84 -7.53
N ILE A 500 -9.80 30.50 -7.55
CA ILE A 500 -10.79 30.26 -8.59
C ILE A 500 -11.02 31.52 -9.40
N ARG A 501 -10.56 31.49 -10.65
CA ARG A 501 -11.11 32.35 -11.68
C ARG A 501 -12.34 31.64 -12.26
N TRP A 502 -13.49 32.15 -11.89
CA TRP A 502 -14.76 31.64 -12.39
C TRP A 502 -14.94 32.01 -13.85
N ASN A 503 -15.04 31.01 -14.69
CA ASN A 503 -15.71 31.17 -15.95
C ASN A 503 -17.19 30.75 -15.73
N ALA A 504 -18.07 31.71 -15.67
CA ALA A 504 -19.49 31.49 -15.38
C ALA A 504 -20.16 30.47 -16.32
N THR A 505 -19.61 30.28 -17.51
CA THR A 505 -20.13 29.31 -18.49
C THR A 505 -19.72 27.88 -18.25
N GLU A 506 -18.68 27.61 -17.44
CA GLU A 506 -18.15 26.26 -17.20
C GLU A 506 -18.51 25.71 -15.81
N THR A 507 -18.95 26.55 -14.88
CA THR A 507 -19.03 26.21 -13.46
C THR A 507 -20.41 25.80 -12.99
N GLY A 508 -21.45 26.03 -13.76
CA GLY A 508 -22.85 25.76 -13.36
C GLY A 508 -23.37 26.61 -12.20
N PHE A 509 -22.68 27.71 -11.87
CA PHE A 509 -23.12 28.64 -10.81
C PHE A 509 -24.38 29.41 -11.18
N GLU A 510 -24.60 29.70 -12.43
CA GLU A 510 -25.86 30.24 -12.92
C GLU A 510 -27.07 29.34 -12.63
N ARG A 511 -26.82 28.13 -12.14
CA ARG A 511 -27.81 27.08 -11.84
C ARG A 511 -28.17 27.00 -10.37
N LEU A 512 -27.58 27.83 -9.53
CA LEU A 512 -27.83 27.84 -8.09
C LEU A 512 -28.91 28.85 -7.74
N ALA A 513 -29.91 28.37 -7.01
CA ALA A 513 -30.87 29.24 -6.34
C ALA A 513 -30.34 29.59 -4.96
N CYS A 514 -30.23 30.87 -4.65
CA CYS A 514 -30.05 31.31 -3.26
C CYS A 514 -31.41 31.43 -2.57
N LEU A 515 -31.54 30.79 -1.45
CA LEU A 515 -32.79 30.70 -0.69
C LEU A 515 -32.64 31.46 0.62
N SER A 516 -33.66 32.19 1.03
CA SER A 516 -33.71 32.88 2.31
C SER A 516 -34.96 32.50 3.09
N SER A 517 -34.81 32.18 4.35
CA SER A 517 -35.94 31.86 5.25
C SER A 517 -36.72 33.07 5.76
N ASN A 518 -36.21 34.29 5.58
CA ASN A 518 -36.72 35.49 6.26
C ASN A 518 -37.34 36.54 5.33
N VAL A 519 -37.74 36.20 4.14
CA VAL A 519 -38.34 37.16 3.22
C VAL A 519 -39.82 37.18 3.38
N SER A 520 -40.33 38.20 4.08
CA SER A 520 -41.76 38.54 3.99
C SER A 520 -42.09 38.92 2.54
N GLY A 521 -42.91 38.12 1.90
CA GLY A 521 -43.17 38.22 0.45
C GLY A 521 -42.31 37.30 -0.40
N SER A 522 -41.81 36.19 0.16
CA SER A 522 -41.12 35.16 -0.63
C SER A 522 -41.89 34.75 -1.84
N PRO A 523 -41.24 34.63 -3.00
CA PRO A 523 -41.86 34.16 -4.21
C PRO A 523 -42.61 32.85 -4.01
N THR A 524 -43.82 32.78 -4.59
CA THR A 524 -44.66 31.58 -4.55
C THR A 524 -44.52 30.75 -5.82
N THR A 525 -43.88 31.31 -6.82
CA THR A 525 -43.67 30.66 -8.11
C THR A 525 -42.17 30.56 -8.41
N LEU A 526 -41.73 29.51 -9.10
CA LEU A 526 -40.32 29.32 -9.45
C LEU A 526 -39.73 30.48 -10.27
N PRO A 527 -40.48 31.11 -11.21
CA PRO A 527 -40.03 32.25 -11.95
C PRO A 527 -39.60 33.46 -11.11
N ASP A 528 -40.17 33.65 -9.92
CA ASP A 528 -39.94 34.80 -9.08
C ASP A 528 -38.72 34.68 -8.14
N PHE A 529 -38.02 33.53 -8.17
CA PHE A 529 -36.83 33.36 -7.40
C PHE A 529 -35.65 34.12 -8.02
N ALA A 530 -35.07 35.04 -7.26
CA ALA A 530 -33.82 35.69 -7.62
C ALA A 530 -32.66 34.72 -7.52
N PHE A 531 -31.87 34.66 -8.59
CA PHE A 531 -30.58 33.99 -8.58
C PHE A 531 -29.51 35.08 -8.30
N PRO A 532 -29.02 35.24 -7.06
CA PRO A 532 -28.02 36.26 -6.80
C PRO A 532 -26.76 35.96 -7.58
N ALA A 533 -26.12 37.04 -8.03
CA ALA A 533 -24.76 36.92 -8.51
C ALA A 533 -23.89 36.36 -7.34
N LEU A 534 -23.15 35.32 -7.61
CA LEU A 534 -22.23 34.73 -6.62
C LEU A 534 -21.23 35.71 -6.05
N ASP A 535 -20.89 36.74 -6.82
CA ASP A 535 -20.04 37.88 -6.41
C ASP A 535 -20.61 38.63 -5.19
N SER A 536 -21.89 38.46 -4.87
CA SER A 536 -22.52 39.06 -3.71
C SER A 536 -22.40 38.21 -2.41
N LEU A 537 -21.89 36.97 -2.49
CA LEU A 537 -21.75 36.08 -1.34
C LEU A 537 -20.37 36.25 -0.71
N PRO A 538 -20.28 36.25 0.64
CA PRO A 538 -19.00 36.33 1.33
C PRO A 538 -18.14 35.09 1.02
N LEU A 539 -17.07 35.26 0.28
CA LEU A 539 -16.10 34.22 -0.03
C LEU A 539 -15.01 34.17 1.03
N THR A 540 -14.66 32.96 1.45
CA THR A 540 -13.56 32.69 2.36
C THR A 540 -12.43 31.95 1.63
N THR A 541 -11.33 31.70 2.30
CA THR A 541 -10.24 30.87 1.76
C THR A 541 -10.67 29.41 1.56
N ARG A 542 -11.80 28.99 2.12
CA ARG A 542 -12.28 27.60 2.08
C ARG A 542 -13.61 27.42 1.33
N GLY A 543 -14.41 28.45 1.21
CA GLY A 543 -15.74 28.33 0.63
C GLY A 543 -16.53 29.61 0.69
N VAL A 544 -17.84 29.48 0.71
CA VAL A 544 -18.80 30.58 0.86
C VAL A 544 -19.41 30.55 2.25
N THR A 545 -19.37 31.65 2.98
CA THR A 545 -20.11 31.79 4.24
C THR A 545 -21.54 32.18 3.94
N LEU A 546 -22.48 31.34 4.38
CA LEU A 546 -23.93 31.61 4.31
C LEU A 546 -24.44 31.93 5.69
N THR A 547 -25.13 33.06 5.82
CA THR A 547 -25.77 33.46 7.07
C THR A 547 -26.93 32.53 7.41
N GLY A 548 -27.22 32.34 8.70
CA GLY A 548 -28.33 31.52 9.18
C GLY A 548 -29.63 31.86 8.51
N GLY A 549 -30.38 30.84 8.09
CA GLY A 549 -31.61 30.95 7.32
C GLY A 549 -31.42 31.09 5.81
N ARG A 550 -30.19 31.15 5.29
CA ARG A 550 -29.93 31.11 3.85
C ARG A 550 -29.53 29.72 3.38
N GLY A 551 -29.92 29.38 2.15
CA GLY A 551 -29.58 28.12 1.48
C GLY A 551 -29.11 28.34 0.06
N LEU A 552 -28.39 27.35 -0.47
CA LEU A 552 -28.07 27.24 -1.89
C LEU A 552 -28.58 25.89 -2.40
N GLY A 553 -29.15 25.88 -3.60
CA GLY A 553 -29.65 24.65 -4.22
C GLY A 553 -29.67 24.68 -5.74
N PHE A 554 -29.66 23.52 -6.34
CA PHE A 554 -29.80 23.32 -7.79
C PHE A 554 -31.26 23.25 -8.19
N VAL A 555 -31.61 23.91 -9.29
CA VAL A 555 -32.93 23.84 -9.87
C VAL A 555 -33.00 22.66 -10.84
N VAL A 556 -33.98 21.76 -10.62
CA VAL A 556 -34.13 20.51 -11.41
C VAL A 556 -35.52 20.37 -12.00
N ASP A 557 -35.58 19.73 -13.16
CA ASP A 557 -36.84 19.28 -13.79
C ASP A 557 -37.22 17.88 -13.28
N ALA A 558 -38.13 17.82 -12.34
CA ALA A 558 -38.59 16.57 -11.71
C ALA A 558 -39.43 15.69 -12.65
N ARG A 559 -39.89 16.19 -13.81
CA ARG A 559 -40.58 15.38 -14.81
C ARG A 559 -39.66 14.43 -15.54
N GLN A 560 -38.37 14.79 -15.65
CA GLN A 560 -37.34 13.98 -16.32
C GLN A 560 -36.62 13.01 -15.38
N CYS A 561 -36.45 13.37 -14.14
CA CYS A 561 -35.86 12.51 -13.13
C CYS A 561 -36.44 12.83 -11.75
N ARG A 562 -36.69 11.81 -10.94
CA ARG A 562 -37.24 11.96 -9.60
C ARG A 562 -36.29 11.53 -8.50
N ASP A 563 -35.25 10.78 -8.85
CA ASP A 563 -34.29 10.24 -7.91
C ASP A 563 -32.96 10.99 -8.06
N PHE A 564 -32.55 11.68 -7.00
CA PHE A 564 -31.35 12.49 -6.95
C PHE A 564 -30.47 12.06 -5.78
N ALA A 565 -29.18 12.30 -5.92
CA ALA A 565 -28.20 12.22 -4.85
C ALA A 565 -27.47 13.56 -4.73
N LEU A 566 -27.57 14.18 -3.57
CA LEU A 566 -26.85 15.41 -3.23
C LEU A 566 -25.65 15.08 -2.36
N SER A 567 -24.45 15.42 -2.81
CA SER A 567 -23.22 15.34 -2.05
C SER A 567 -22.76 16.74 -1.66
N VAL A 568 -22.39 16.94 -0.40
CA VAL A 568 -22.10 18.27 0.15
C VAL A 568 -20.87 18.25 1.04
N ASP A 569 -20.04 19.26 0.90
CA ASP A 569 -19.00 19.62 1.86
C ASP A 569 -19.34 20.99 2.49
N ALA A 570 -19.87 20.96 3.70
CA ALA A 570 -20.27 22.13 4.48
C ALA A 570 -20.31 21.82 5.97
N ASP A 571 -20.38 22.86 6.82
CA ASP A 571 -20.49 22.72 8.27
C ASP A 571 -21.93 22.44 8.70
N ASN A 572 -22.18 21.18 9.07
CA ASN A 572 -23.48 20.70 9.56
C ASN A 572 -24.70 21.27 8.78
N PRO A 573 -24.73 21.14 7.45
CA PRO A 573 -25.85 21.63 6.68
C PRO A 573 -27.07 20.75 6.88
N ARG A 574 -28.24 21.31 6.61
CA ARG A 574 -29.50 20.55 6.50
C ARG A 574 -29.90 20.46 5.04
N LEU A 575 -30.29 19.27 4.59
CA LEU A 575 -30.87 19.11 3.27
C LEU A 575 -32.14 19.94 3.18
N ILE A 576 -32.32 20.68 2.10
CA ILE A 576 -33.53 21.41 1.78
C ILE A 576 -34.01 21.08 0.39
N VAL A 577 -35.35 21.05 0.24
CA VAL A 577 -36.03 20.85 -1.05
C VAL A 577 -37.19 21.81 -1.11
N MET A 578 -37.27 22.60 -2.18
CA MET A 578 -38.47 23.31 -2.57
C MET A 578 -39.06 22.60 -3.78
N ALA A 579 -40.31 22.26 -3.74
CA ALA A 579 -41.00 21.52 -4.80
C ALA A 579 -42.08 22.37 -5.42
N PHE A 580 -42.23 22.29 -6.75
CA PHE A 580 -43.17 23.07 -7.53
C PHE A 580 -44.04 22.15 -8.40
N ASP A 581 -45.31 22.53 -8.57
CA ASP A 581 -46.24 21.89 -9.48
C ASP A 581 -45.97 22.21 -10.96
N SER A 582 -46.77 21.69 -11.86
CA SER A 582 -46.65 21.96 -13.31
C SER A 582 -46.98 23.38 -13.72
N ALA A 583 -47.62 24.17 -12.86
CA ALA A 583 -47.87 25.59 -13.03
C ALA A 583 -46.77 26.47 -12.34
N TRP A 584 -45.75 25.82 -11.81
CA TRP A 584 -44.62 26.43 -11.09
C TRP A 584 -44.98 27.03 -9.74
N ASN A 585 -46.12 26.67 -9.13
CA ASN A 585 -46.45 27.09 -7.79
C ASN A 585 -45.74 26.22 -6.75
N LEU A 586 -45.34 26.85 -5.66
CA LEU A 586 -44.69 26.17 -4.56
C LEU A 586 -45.65 25.19 -3.87
N LEU A 587 -45.28 23.94 -3.75
CA LEU A 587 -46.01 22.91 -3.05
C LEU A 587 -45.69 23.00 -1.55
N THR A 588 -46.64 23.44 -0.75
CA THR A 588 -46.51 23.63 0.70
C THR A 588 -47.03 22.44 1.52
N ASP A 589 -47.88 21.65 0.91
CA ASP A 589 -48.52 20.48 1.55
C ASP A 589 -48.62 19.36 0.51
N ALA A 590 -47.45 18.87 0.12
CA ALA A 590 -47.43 17.74 -0.80
C ALA A 590 -47.89 16.50 -0.02
N GLY A 591 -49.13 16.09 -0.17
CA GLY A 591 -49.69 14.82 0.31
C GLY A 591 -49.01 13.57 -0.25
N GLY A 592 -47.81 13.72 -0.74
CA GLY A 592 -46.85 12.72 -1.14
C GLY A 592 -45.50 13.07 -0.55
N ALA A 593 -45.17 12.45 0.53
CA ALA A 593 -43.91 12.67 1.24
C ALA A 593 -42.70 12.60 0.29
N MET A 594 -41.90 13.64 0.28
CA MET A 594 -40.54 13.52 -0.19
C MET A 594 -39.80 12.61 0.78
N VAL A 595 -39.37 11.46 0.31
CA VAL A 595 -38.70 10.46 1.12
C VAL A 595 -37.23 10.49 0.78
N LEU A 596 -36.38 10.63 1.80
CA LEU A 596 -34.95 10.36 1.66
C LEU A 596 -34.76 8.85 1.46
N ALA A 597 -33.88 8.43 0.57
CA ALA A 597 -33.57 7.02 0.38
C ALA A 597 -33.01 6.34 1.65
N SER A 598 -32.52 7.13 2.61
CA SER A 598 -32.12 6.71 3.97
C SER A 598 -33.30 6.43 4.91
N GLY A 599 -34.55 6.53 4.43
CA GLY A 599 -35.74 6.34 5.28
C GLY A 599 -36.13 7.55 6.11
N GLN A 600 -35.48 8.70 5.97
CA GLN A 600 -35.82 9.94 6.65
C GLN A 600 -36.96 10.67 5.91
N SER A 601 -37.97 11.11 6.67
CA SER A 601 -39.00 11.98 6.16
C SER A 601 -38.51 13.44 6.10
N MET A 602 -38.94 14.17 5.08
CA MET A 602 -38.78 15.61 5.00
C MET A 602 -39.86 16.29 5.83
N VAL A 603 -39.49 17.32 6.57
CA VAL A 603 -40.41 18.13 7.38
C VAL A 603 -40.62 19.47 6.71
N TRP A 604 -41.87 19.90 6.57
CA TRP A 604 -42.18 21.24 6.05
C TRP A 604 -41.83 22.33 7.07
N ASN A 605 -40.99 23.26 6.68
CA ASN A 605 -40.73 24.46 7.45
C ASN A 605 -41.54 25.63 6.92
N ALA A 606 -42.63 25.98 7.62
CA ALA A 606 -43.55 27.02 7.19
C ALA A 606 -42.93 28.43 7.18
N THR A 607 -41.93 28.70 8.02
CA THR A 607 -41.23 29.98 8.08
C THR A 607 -40.26 30.14 6.91
N ALA A 608 -39.51 29.08 6.65
CA ALA A 608 -38.51 29.07 5.56
C ALA A 608 -39.12 28.72 4.20
N ARG A 609 -40.34 28.18 4.18
CA ARG A 609 -41.12 27.74 2.99
C ARG A 609 -40.38 26.71 2.15
N TRP A 610 -39.70 25.78 2.79
CA TRP A 610 -39.08 24.63 2.16
C TRP A 610 -39.32 23.34 2.97
N TRP A 611 -39.13 22.22 2.31
CA TRP A 611 -38.98 20.92 2.95
C TRP A 611 -37.54 20.75 3.40
N GLN A 612 -37.32 20.31 4.66
CA GLN A 612 -35.99 20.08 5.19
C GLN A 612 -35.87 18.70 5.81
N GLY A 613 -34.66 18.14 5.79
CA GLY A 613 -34.37 16.91 6.50
C GLY A 613 -34.62 17.07 8.00
N ALA A 614 -35.13 16.02 8.66
CA ALA A 614 -35.43 16.03 10.08
C ALA A 614 -34.22 16.33 10.99
N ALA A 615 -33.02 16.05 10.52
CA ALA A 615 -31.76 16.30 11.23
C ALA A 615 -30.72 16.98 10.34
N ASP A 616 -29.72 17.58 10.97
CA ASP A 616 -28.55 18.13 10.28
C ASP A 616 -27.70 16.98 9.72
N MET A 617 -27.07 17.22 8.59
CA MET A 617 -26.12 16.30 7.95
C MET A 617 -24.78 16.37 8.70
N ASN A 618 -24.71 15.78 9.89
CA ASN A 618 -23.52 15.75 10.73
C ASN A 618 -22.80 14.38 10.68
N ASP A 619 -21.63 14.33 11.31
CA ASP A 619 -20.77 13.14 11.33
C ASP A 619 -21.37 11.97 12.16
N ALA A 620 -22.41 12.21 12.93
CA ALA A 620 -22.96 11.25 13.90
C ALA A 620 -24.10 10.36 13.32
N GLY A 621 -24.00 9.92 12.07
CA GLY A 621 -24.90 8.89 11.51
C GLY A 621 -25.68 9.29 10.27
N LEU A 622 -25.61 10.54 9.82
CA LEU A 622 -26.12 10.96 8.52
C LEU A 622 -24.94 11.32 7.62
N THR A 623 -24.76 10.55 6.57
CA THR A 623 -23.75 10.87 5.55
C THR A 623 -24.11 12.18 4.87
N ARG A 624 -23.14 12.99 4.52
CA ARG A 624 -23.32 14.24 3.74
C ARG A 624 -23.72 13.99 2.30
N LEU A 625 -23.91 12.76 1.94
CA LEU A 625 -24.62 12.34 0.73
C LEU A 625 -26.04 12.00 1.10
N GLN A 626 -26.99 12.70 0.51
CA GLN A 626 -28.41 12.46 0.70
C GLN A 626 -29.07 12.07 -0.61
N ALA A 627 -29.76 10.95 -0.60
CA ALA A 627 -30.64 10.59 -1.71
C ALA A 627 -32.03 11.21 -1.49
N VAL A 628 -32.54 11.85 -2.52
CA VAL A 628 -33.86 12.52 -2.53
C VAL A 628 -34.71 11.90 -3.61
N ARG A 629 -35.89 11.41 -3.23
CA ARG A 629 -36.94 11.01 -4.16
C ARG A 629 -38.08 12.02 -4.12
N LEU A 630 -38.40 12.62 -5.27
CA LEU A 630 -39.46 13.58 -5.41
C LEU A 630 -40.82 12.88 -5.67
N ALA A 631 -41.88 13.41 -5.07
CA ALA A 631 -43.23 12.89 -5.25
C ALA A 631 -43.72 13.01 -6.71
N PRO A 632 -44.68 12.17 -7.14
CA PRO A 632 -45.19 12.18 -8.53
C PRO A 632 -45.80 13.51 -9.00
N GLY A 633 -46.35 14.33 -8.11
CA GLY A 633 -46.93 15.64 -8.43
C GLY A 633 -45.89 16.78 -8.60
N VAL A 634 -44.63 16.54 -8.31
CA VAL A 634 -43.58 17.56 -8.44
C VAL A 634 -43.12 17.67 -9.90
N ALA A 635 -43.22 18.87 -10.46
CA ALA A 635 -42.76 19.16 -11.82
C ALA A 635 -41.36 19.74 -11.84
N ALA A 636 -40.98 20.54 -10.83
CA ALA A 636 -39.65 21.06 -10.64
C ALA A 636 -39.30 21.10 -9.15
N ALA A 637 -38.04 21.13 -8.84
CA ALA A 637 -37.55 21.30 -7.47
C ALA A 637 -36.28 22.11 -7.40
N ILE A 638 -36.04 22.73 -6.24
CA ILE A 638 -34.72 23.21 -5.83
C ILE A 638 -34.21 22.26 -4.77
N ILE A 639 -33.08 21.61 -5.03
CA ILE A 639 -32.46 20.62 -4.12
C ILE A 639 -31.11 21.21 -3.66
N GLY A 640 -30.92 21.34 -2.37
CA GLY A 640 -29.72 21.96 -1.83
C GLY A 640 -29.58 21.86 -0.34
N VAL A 641 -28.89 22.82 0.24
CA VAL A 641 -28.60 22.85 1.68
C VAL A 641 -28.85 24.24 2.28
N ALA A 642 -29.23 24.22 3.55
CA ALA A 642 -29.31 25.42 4.40
C ALA A 642 -28.96 25.08 5.85
N ARG A 643 -28.68 26.11 6.65
CA ARG A 643 -28.67 26.02 8.10
C ARG A 643 -29.60 27.08 8.66
N ILE A 644 -30.49 26.71 9.57
CA ILE A 644 -31.60 27.56 9.95
C ILE A 644 -31.19 28.65 10.93
N SER A 645 -30.34 28.33 11.89
CA SER A 645 -30.08 29.18 13.07
C SER A 645 -28.65 29.65 13.24
N ALA A 646 -27.76 29.30 12.36
CA ALA A 646 -26.36 29.67 12.45
C ALA A 646 -25.72 29.85 11.08
N ASP A 647 -24.70 30.69 11.02
CA ASP A 647 -23.86 30.81 9.85
C ASP A 647 -23.09 29.50 9.59
N TYR A 648 -22.82 29.19 8.34
CA TYR A 648 -22.10 28.00 7.96
C TYR A 648 -21.28 28.25 6.70
N GLU A 649 -20.21 27.48 6.57
CA GLU A 649 -19.36 27.50 5.39
C GLU A 649 -19.73 26.35 4.45
N LEU A 650 -20.09 26.69 3.22
CA LEU A 650 -20.29 25.72 2.14
C LEU A 650 -19.06 25.70 1.26
N ARG A 651 -18.38 24.56 1.19
CA ARG A 651 -17.13 24.39 0.45
C ARG A 651 -17.33 23.78 -0.92
N ALA A 652 -18.22 22.82 -1.06
CA ALA A 652 -18.57 22.20 -2.34
C ALA A 652 -19.94 21.52 -2.28
N MET A 653 -20.59 21.41 -3.43
CA MET A 653 -21.89 20.74 -3.56
C MET A 653 -22.00 20.09 -4.94
N ARG A 654 -22.51 18.87 -5.00
CA ARG A 654 -22.73 18.12 -6.25
C ARG A 654 -24.10 17.47 -6.23
N LEU A 655 -24.80 17.55 -7.34
CA LEU A 655 -26.05 16.84 -7.57
C LEU A 655 -25.89 15.82 -8.69
N ALA A 656 -26.35 14.61 -8.46
CA ALA A 656 -26.34 13.52 -9.43
C ALA A 656 -27.73 12.89 -9.57
N CYS A 657 -28.01 12.28 -10.70
CA CYS A 657 -29.24 11.53 -10.96
C CYS A 657 -28.93 10.21 -11.70
N ASP A 658 -29.95 9.38 -11.87
CA ASP A 658 -29.83 8.15 -12.66
C ASP A 658 -29.36 8.47 -14.10
N PRO A 659 -28.28 7.84 -14.60
CA PRO A 659 -27.70 8.12 -15.91
C PRO A 659 -28.61 7.78 -17.08
N ARG A 660 -29.68 7.01 -16.87
CA ARG A 660 -30.69 6.69 -17.89
C ARG A 660 -31.58 7.88 -18.25
N HIS A 661 -31.56 8.93 -17.44
CA HIS A 661 -32.37 10.12 -17.69
C HIS A 661 -31.51 11.24 -18.33
N ALA A 662 -32.14 12.07 -19.13
CA ALA A 662 -31.55 13.30 -19.61
C ALA A 662 -31.21 14.22 -18.42
N PRO A 663 -30.21 15.14 -18.51
CA PRO A 663 -29.92 16.06 -17.43
C PRO A 663 -31.17 16.88 -17.08
N PRO A 664 -31.73 16.73 -15.88
CA PRO A 664 -33.02 17.35 -15.53
C PRO A 664 -32.86 18.77 -14.98
N LEU A 665 -31.86 19.51 -15.41
CA LEU A 665 -31.63 20.86 -14.90
C LEU A 665 -32.48 21.89 -15.61
N LEU A 666 -33.16 22.71 -14.82
CA LEU A 666 -33.79 23.94 -15.24
C LEU A 666 -32.86 25.12 -14.90
N TYR A 667 -32.63 25.97 -15.87
CA TYR A 667 -31.74 27.12 -15.73
C TYR A 667 -32.55 28.39 -15.84
N GLY A 668 -32.65 29.16 -14.74
CA GLY A 668 -33.30 30.44 -14.72
C GLY A 668 -34.73 30.41 -15.23
N LEU A 669 -35.36 31.53 -15.29
CA LEU A 669 -36.74 31.75 -15.73
C LEU A 669 -36.96 31.37 -17.21
N PRO A 670 -38.21 31.36 -17.69
CA PRO A 670 -38.67 30.64 -18.89
C PRO A 670 -37.79 30.69 -20.10
N ASP A 671 -36.85 31.61 -20.17
CA ASP A 671 -35.95 31.80 -21.32
C ASP A 671 -34.57 31.11 -21.18
N LEU A 672 -34.22 30.52 -20.00
CA LEU A 672 -32.94 29.87 -19.78
C LEU A 672 -33.11 28.34 -19.59
N ARG A 673 -33.29 27.66 -20.69
CA ARG A 673 -33.18 26.19 -20.76
C ARG A 673 -31.76 25.86 -21.22
N ILE A 674 -30.80 25.73 -20.31
CA ILE A 674 -29.46 25.25 -20.64
C ILE A 674 -29.40 23.74 -20.33
N GLY A 675 -28.94 22.95 -21.26
CA GLY A 675 -28.78 21.50 -21.13
C GLY A 675 -29.75 20.64 -21.92
N VAL A 676 -30.77 21.22 -22.52
CA VAL A 676 -31.55 20.55 -23.53
C VAL A 676 -30.89 20.80 -24.88
N ARG A 677 -30.09 19.86 -25.35
CA ARG A 677 -29.54 19.90 -26.71
C ARG A 677 -30.62 19.80 -27.77
N GLU A 678 -31.81 19.37 -27.40
CA GLU A 678 -32.95 19.14 -28.29
C GLU A 678 -34.22 19.77 -27.72
N LEU A 679 -34.92 20.56 -28.53
CA LEU A 679 -36.23 21.07 -28.23
C LEU A 679 -37.22 20.42 -29.20
N THR A 680 -38.38 20.06 -28.71
CA THR A 680 -39.44 19.50 -29.57
C THR A 680 -40.75 20.21 -29.34
N ALA A 681 -41.48 20.44 -30.42
CA ALA A 681 -42.83 20.96 -30.35
C ALA A 681 -43.71 20.31 -31.43
N GLU A 682 -44.99 20.29 -31.16
CA GLU A 682 -46.01 19.77 -32.08
C GLU A 682 -47.10 20.81 -32.27
N GLN A 683 -47.59 20.89 -33.51
CA GLN A 683 -48.71 21.77 -33.84
C GLN A 683 -49.63 21.08 -34.84
N ALA A 684 -50.93 21.14 -34.58
CA ALA A 684 -51.91 20.74 -35.58
C ALA A 684 -51.85 21.66 -36.81
N TRP A 685 -51.82 21.08 -37.98
CA TRP A 685 -51.79 21.79 -39.23
C TRP A 685 -52.57 21.05 -40.30
N ASP A 686 -53.40 21.82 -41.01
CA ASP A 686 -54.11 21.38 -42.19
C ASP A 686 -53.52 22.16 -43.39
N PRO A 687 -52.52 21.61 -44.09
CA PRO A 687 -51.93 22.31 -45.22
C PRO A 687 -52.95 22.51 -46.31
N PRO A 688 -53.03 23.70 -46.92
CA PRO A 688 -53.89 23.87 -48.09
C PRO A 688 -53.37 23.00 -49.24
N SER A 689 -54.27 22.70 -50.22
CA SER A 689 -53.88 21.99 -51.44
C SER A 689 -52.67 22.66 -52.09
N ILE A 690 -51.53 21.94 -52.21
CA ILE A 690 -50.24 22.47 -52.69
C ILE A 690 -50.06 22.07 -54.15
N ALA A 691 -50.03 23.04 -55.05
CA ALA A 691 -49.81 22.80 -56.48
C ALA A 691 -48.41 22.18 -56.73
N ALA A 692 -48.25 21.50 -57.87
CA ALA A 692 -46.97 20.93 -58.25
C ALA A 692 -45.84 21.99 -58.26
N GLY A 693 -44.77 21.71 -57.54
CA GLY A 693 -43.63 22.64 -57.38
C GLY A 693 -43.85 23.81 -56.41
N ALA A 694 -45.05 24.01 -55.88
CA ALA A 694 -45.39 25.03 -54.87
C ALA A 694 -45.13 24.59 -53.44
N SER A 695 -45.21 25.51 -52.48
CA SER A 695 -45.07 25.24 -51.06
C SER A 695 -46.12 25.96 -50.21
N ALA A 696 -46.39 25.39 -49.05
CA ALA A 696 -47.17 25.99 -47.96
C ALA A 696 -46.33 26.06 -46.69
N GLN A 697 -46.60 27.00 -45.80
CA GLN A 697 -45.83 27.20 -44.58
C GLN A 697 -46.71 27.27 -43.35
N ALA A 698 -46.14 26.78 -42.23
CA ALA A 698 -46.69 26.93 -40.89
C ALA A 698 -45.57 27.35 -39.93
N ASN A 699 -45.91 28.16 -38.95
CA ASN A 699 -45.00 28.55 -37.89
C ASN A 699 -45.31 27.75 -36.64
N VAL A 700 -44.34 27.01 -36.16
CA VAL A 700 -44.43 26.23 -34.91
C VAL A 700 -43.68 26.95 -33.82
N THR A 701 -44.33 27.24 -32.71
CA THR A 701 -43.68 27.87 -31.57
C THR A 701 -42.85 26.82 -30.82
N VAL A 702 -41.54 27.04 -30.78
CA VAL A 702 -40.55 26.18 -30.10
C VAL A 702 -39.77 27.04 -29.11
N PRO A 703 -40.21 27.19 -27.87
CA PRO A 703 -39.54 28.05 -26.90
C PRO A 703 -38.08 27.67 -26.72
N GLY A 704 -37.16 28.64 -26.82
CA GLY A 704 -35.73 28.44 -26.74
C GLY A 704 -35.02 28.21 -28.09
N ALA A 705 -35.76 28.05 -29.18
CA ALA A 705 -35.15 27.98 -30.52
C ALA A 705 -34.58 29.35 -30.96
N ARG A 706 -33.41 29.38 -31.57
CA ARG A 706 -32.72 30.60 -32.06
C ARG A 706 -32.20 30.41 -33.48
N PRO A 707 -32.15 31.45 -34.29
CA PRO A 707 -31.44 31.37 -35.55
C PRO A 707 -30.01 30.87 -35.36
N GLY A 708 -29.63 29.86 -36.14
CA GLY A 708 -28.34 29.16 -36.01
C GLY A 708 -28.44 27.75 -35.40
N ASP A 709 -29.52 27.40 -34.69
CA ASP A 709 -29.77 26.06 -34.24
C ASP A 709 -30.17 25.16 -35.44
N PHE A 710 -29.89 23.86 -35.34
CA PHE A 710 -30.33 22.86 -36.32
C PHE A 710 -31.79 22.47 -36.06
N CYS A 711 -32.62 22.42 -37.11
CA CYS A 711 -34.00 21.97 -36.94
C CYS A 711 -34.44 20.99 -38.04
N GLN A 712 -35.37 20.13 -37.67
CA GLN A 712 -36.02 19.14 -38.54
C GLN A 712 -37.54 19.18 -38.31
N ALA A 713 -38.30 18.90 -39.36
CA ALA A 713 -39.75 18.75 -39.25
C ALA A 713 -40.19 17.40 -39.81
N ALA A 714 -41.24 16.85 -39.19
CA ALA A 714 -41.95 15.67 -39.65
C ALA A 714 -43.46 15.90 -39.59
N TYR A 715 -44.20 15.21 -40.45
CA TYR A 715 -45.64 15.24 -40.46
C TYR A 715 -46.22 13.91 -40.05
N SER A 716 -47.32 13.92 -39.30
CA SER A 716 -47.90 12.71 -38.68
C SER A 716 -48.55 11.75 -39.65
N LEU A 717 -48.84 12.17 -40.86
CA LEU A 717 -49.50 11.41 -41.90
C LEU A 717 -48.62 11.19 -43.14
N SER A 718 -49.07 10.35 -44.06
CA SER A 718 -48.37 10.13 -45.32
C SER A 718 -48.25 11.43 -46.12
N THR A 719 -47.09 11.75 -46.68
CA THR A 719 -46.77 13.01 -47.28
C THR A 719 -46.92 13.05 -48.83
N SER A 720 -47.21 11.91 -49.44
CA SER A 720 -47.56 11.78 -50.89
C SER A 720 -46.65 12.60 -51.81
N GLY A 721 -45.35 12.63 -51.61
CA GLY A 721 -44.38 13.41 -52.40
C GLY A 721 -44.15 14.86 -51.95
N VAL A 722 -44.75 15.24 -50.82
CA VAL A 722 -44.46 16.54 -50.17
C VAL A 722 -43.32 16.37 -49.18
N VAL A 723 -42.31 17.21 -49.26
CA VAL A 723 -41.14 17.26 -48.37
C VAL A 723 -41.32 18.39 -47.35
N PHE A 724 -41.07 18.07 -46.10
CA PHE A 724 -41.11 19.04 -44.99
C PHE A 724 -39.69 19.53 -44.66
N LEU A 725 -39.52 20.84 -44.76
CA LEU A 725 -38.30 21.54 -44.41
C LEU A 725 -38.55 22.41 -43.19
N ALA A 726 -37.59 22.56 -42.31
CA ALA A 726 -37.69 23.41 -41.14
C ALA A 726 -36.58 24.45 -41.13
N GLN A 727 -36.90 25.68 -40.75
CA GLN A 727 -35.95 26.78 -40.60
C GLN A 727 -36.34 27.63 -39.39
N ILE A 728 -35.37 28.06 -38.62
CA ILE A 728 -35.56 28.98 -37.49
C ILE A 728 -35.31 30.39 -38.00
N GLY A 729 -36.37 31.13 -38.30
CA GLY A 729 -36.31 32.50 -38.81
C GLY A 729 -36.28 33.58 -37.74
N ALA A 730 -36.84 33.30 -36.59
CA ALA A 730 -36.91 34.19 -35.44
C ALA A 730 -36.78 33.40 -34.12
N GLN A 731 -36.51 34.10 -33.03
CA GLN A 731 -36.48 33.47 -31.69
C GLN A 731 -37.81 32.77 -31.41
N ASP A 732 -37.75 31.56 -30.86
CA ASP A 732 -38.87 30.72 -30.47
C ASP A 732 -39.81 30.30 -31.61
N THR A 733 -39.43 30.55 -32.88
CA THR A 733 -40.27 30.24 -34.03
C THR A 733 -39.55 29.42 -35.07
N VAL A 734 -40.09 28.24 -35.36
CA VAL A 734 -39.64 27.38 -36.45
C VAL A 734 -40.66 27.45 -37.57
N THR A 735 -40.25 27.94 -38.70
CA THR A 735 -41.06 27.91 -39.93
C THR A 735 -40.88 26.56 -40.60
N VAL A 736 -41.98 25.82 -40.74
CA VAL A 736 -42.00 24.55 -41.47
C VAL A 736 -42.62 24.80 -42.86
N THR A 737 -41.85 24.43 -43.87
CA THR A 737 -42.27 24.54 -45.28
C THR A 737 -42.58 23.15 -45.82
N ALA A 738 -43.84 22.90 -46.18
CA ALA A 738 -44.27 21.73 -46.91
C ALA A 738 -44.12 22.03 -48.40
N TRP A 739 -43.22 21.39 -49.10
CA TRP A 739 -42.92 21.59 -50.51
C TRP A 739 -43.34 20.38 -51.32
N ASN A 740 -44.27 20.60 -52.25
CA ASN A 740 -44.75 19.56 -53.16
C ASN A 740 -43.76 19.31 -54.28
N ARG A 741 -43.08 18.19 -54.29
CA ARG A 741 -42.15 17.71 -55.31
C ARG A 741 -42.79 16.72 -56.30
N SER A 742 -44.08 16.45 -56.17
CA SER A 742 -44.78 15.60 -57.13
C SER A 742 -45.19 16.36 -58.37
N GLY A 743 -45.57 15.66 -59.42
CA GLY A 743 -45.97 16.27 -60.69
C GLY A 743 -47.45 16.75 -60.69
N ALA A 744 -48.19 16.66 -59.63
CA ALA A 744 -49.59 17.04 -59.50
C ALA A 744 -49.85 17.81 -58.18
N ALA A 745 -50.97 18.48 -58.07
CA ALA A 745 -51.39 19.10 -56.82
C ALA A 745 -51.65 18.00 -55.76
N VAL A 746 -51.19 18.22 -54.55
CA VAL A 746 -51.36 17.32 -53.38
C VAL A 746 -52.11 18.05 -52.30
N ASP A 747 -53.21 17.46 -51.85
CA ASP A 747 -53.96 17.86 -50.69
C ASP A 747 -53.70 16.87 -49.55
N LEU A 748 -53.01 17.33 -48.51
CA LEU A 748 -52.71 16.50 -47.35
C LEU A 748 -53.84 16.64 -46.33
N ASN A 749 -54.28 15.53 -45.76
CA ASN A 749 -55.25 15.56 -44.66
C ASN A 749 -54.69 16.31 -43.45
N ALA A 750 -55.60 16.92 -42.66
CA ALA A 750 -55.25 17.57 -41.41
C ALA A 750 -54.46 16.59 -40.49
N GLY A 751 -53.27 17.04 -40.04
CA GLY A 751 -52.36 16.23 -39.24
C GLY A 751 -51.60 17.09 -38.23
N THR A 752 -50.55 16.51 -37.67
CA THR A 752 -49.69 17.20 -36.71
C THR A 752 -48.29 17.34 -37.32
N VAL A 753 -47.79 18.58 -37.39
CA VAL A 753 -46.37 18.82 -37.67
C VAL A 753 -45.59 18.73 -36.37
N ARG A 754 -44.49 17.97 -36.39
CA ARG A 754 -43.54 17.81 -35.29
C ARG A 754 -42.23 18.48 -35.68
N VAL A 755 -41.71 19.25 -34.76
CA VAL A 755 -40.42 19.93 -34.94
C VAL A 755 -39.44 19.50 -33.87
N ARG A 756 -38.23 19.25 -34.30
CA ARG A 756 -37.08 18.99 -33.44
C ARG A 756 -36.00 20.01 -33.70
N VAL A 757 -35.56 20.68 -32.67
CA VAL A 757 -34.47 21.68 -32.74
C VAL A 757 -33.31 21.16 -31.90
N VAL A 758 -32.13 21.11 -32.50
CA VAL A 758 -30.89 20.77 -31.83
C VAL A 758 -30.11 22.06 -31.65
N LYS A 759 -29.80 22.39 -30.43
CA LYS A 759 -29.05 23.62 -30.10
C LYS A 759 -27.63 23.53 -30.67
N ALA A 760 -27.19 24.62 -31.34
CA ALA A 760 -25.87 24.74 -31.94
C ALA A 760 -24.77 24.88 -30.89
#